data_9991a98a88871629152f9d1a754defab
#
_entry.id   9991a98a88871629152f9d1a754defab
#
_cell.length_a   1.000
_cell.length_b   1.000
_cell.length_c   1.000
_cell.angle_alpha   90.00
_cell.angle_beta   90.00
_cell.angle_gamma   90.00
#
_symmetry.space_group_name_H-M   'P 1'
#
loop_
_entity.id
_entity.type
_entity.pdbx_description
1 polymer ?
#
loop_
_entity_poly.entity_id
_entity_poly.type
_entity_poly.pdbx_seq_one_letter_code
_entity_poly.pdbx_strand_id
1 'polypeptide(L)'
;MPAIAFLVVSFLCGFEITKRMKVNIWGRIAAGIGIGYLISGWIVYIVSYFSKVVLGLTHPKVYGNIASIAIMLLIAFLLIAKDKTKMSLNTTKKESAFFIVLFVFILWTMFYVFHVTTENGKELIKSGVTIFSDFAPHTAMIRSFSLHDNFPTQYPHYGGADVKYHFMFQFLAGNLEYLGLRIDWAFNWISATSLWSFLVLLYFIAKKVTGYAAAGVITVFMFFCRSSFAALDKIVNALADGRWSDFFNNSQFIGYTNHEDWGLWNYNVFLNQRHLGFGLLIAAIAIMYFIDRLEWLDDIEVNGEGRFSRLKSGCMIVGKHIVASKDAWTISTSWKTAAVVGLMLGALSFWNGAVVVATLLILFGFAVWSNHKLDYAVTAVITLILTFIQTNFFMDKSVGQSIGVTYQFGFLADELTMPGVITYLIKLAGIYFIGVVVLMLVLRPSFKAMIFSFILPVIFAFTVSMTPDIAVNHKYIIIATIFLNIFFAYAIVRLWKDWHGILTKCIAVILISLLTVTGAYDLLTIYNSDKNAVGIDLDSKLTGWLKDNIKETDLVLTGEDSMSETTFAGIMLYNGWPYYAWSAGYDTETRAHNAITIYGSDNKEEIENLVKCEGITYIVYTDGMTYEDNPCSDKVIKQLYDCVFEDGSVRIYKTV
;
A
#
# COMPACT_ATOMS: atom_id res chain seq x y z
N MET A 1 27.91 -7.93 -2.77
CA MET A 1 26.93 -7.56 -1.75
C MET A 1 25.80 -8.58 -1.72
N PRO A 2 25.49 -9.21 -0.58
CA PRO A 2 24.46 -10.26 -0.46
C PRO A 2 23.07 -9.80 -0.89
N ALA A 3 22.67 -8.58 -0.57
CA ALA A 3 21.36 -8.03 -0.96
C ALA A 3 21.15 -7.98 -2.49
N ILE A 4 22.15 -7.62 -3.27
CA ILE A 4 22.05 -7.60 -4.73
C ILE A 4 21.88 -9.03 -5.25
N ALA A 5 22.66 -9.99 -4.73
CA ALA A 5 22.52 -11.39 -5.11
C ALA A 5 21.12 -11.93 -4.78
N PHE A 6 20.58 -11.60 -3.59
CA PHE A 6 19.22 -11.93 -3.19
C PHE A 6 18.17 -11.37 -4.17
N LEU A 7 18.26 -10.08 -4.52
CA LEU A 7 17.36 -9.42 -5.46
C LEU A 7 17.43 -10.04 -6.86
N VAL A 8 18.64 -10.32 -7.35
CA VAL A 8 18.84 -10.95 -8.67
C VAL A 8 18.24 -12.34 -8.71
N VAL A 9 18.48 -13.18 -7.70
CA VAL A 9 17.94 -14.54 -7.63
C VAL A 9 16.42 -14.51 -7.51
N SER A 10 15.87 -13.62 -6.69
CA SER A 10 14.41 -13.41 -6.56
C SER A 10 13.79 -13.02 -7.90
N PHE A 11 14.39 -12.06 -8.60
CA PHE A 11 13.95 -11.64 -9.92
C PHE A 11 14.02 -12.78 -10.96
N LEU A 12 15.15 -13.51 -11.04
CA LEU A 12 15.32 -14.61 -11.99
C LEU A 12 14.25 -15.68 -11.80
N CYS A 13 13.99 -16.08 -10.57
CA CYS A 13 12.95 -17.08 -10.28
C CYS A 13 11.56 -16.56 -10.69
N GLY A 14 11.19 -15.36 -10.26
CA GLY A 14 9.91 -14.76 -10.63
C GLY A 14 9.75 -14.57 -12.14
N PHE A 15 10.82 -14.17 -12.83
CA PHE A 15 10.83 -13.99 -14.28
C PHE A 15 10.62 -15.32 -15.04
N GLU A 16 11.23 -16.43 -14.59
CA GLU A 16 11.00 -17.74 -15.17
C GLU A 16 9.57 -18.25 -14.94
N ILE A 17 8.98 -17.99 -13.75
CA ILE A 17 7.57 -18.30 -13.47
C ILE A 17 6.63 -17.60 -14.46
N THR A 18 6.94 -16.34 -14.83
CA THR A 18 6.11 -15.56 -15.76
C THR A 18 6.25 -15.94 -17.23
N LYS A 19 7.08 -16.93 -17.59
CA LYS A 19 7.40 -17.31 -18.96
C LYS A 19 6.17 -17.62 -19.83
N ARG A 20 5.10 -18.11 -19.21
CA ARG A 20 3.84 -18.45 -19.88
C ARG A 20 2.80 -17.34 -19.92
N MET A 21 3.07 -16.20 -19.30
CA MET A 21 2.17 -15.05 -19.38
C MET A 21 2.18 -14.49 -20.81
N LYS A 22 0.97 -14.20 -21.33
CA LYS A 22 0.79 -13.61 -22.67
C LYS A 22 1.00 -12.10 -22.65
N VAL A 23 2.18 -11.66 -22.22
CA VAL A 23 2.61 -10.27 -22.19
C VAL A 23 3.99 -10.14 -22.83
N ASN A 24 4.37 -8.92 -23.22
CA ASN A 24 5.72 -8.66 -23.74
C ASN A 24 6.79 -8.72 -22.63
N ILE A 25 8.05 -8.49 -23.00
CA ILE A 25 9.19 -8.54 -22.07
C ILE A 25 9.01 -7.62 -20.84
N TRP A 26 8.48 -6.42 -21.00
CA TRP A 26 8.27 -5.47 -19.91
C TRP A 26 7.21 -5.94 -18.91
N GLY A 27 6.09 -6.49 -19.42
CA GLY A 27 5.06 -7.08 -18.57
C GLY A 27 5.57 -8.30 -17.79
N ARG A 28 6.47 -9.09 -18.40
CA ARG A 28 7.11 -10.25 -17.73
C ARG A 28 8.11 -9.80 -16.67
N ILE A 29 8.92 -8.77 -16.95
CA ILE A 29 9.83 -8.19 -15.96
C ILE A 29 9.00 -7.69 -14.75
N ALA A 30 7.95 -6.92 -15.02
CA ALA A 30 7.08 -6.37 -13.99
C ALA A 30 6.43 -7.46 -13.11
N ALA A 31 5.79 -8.45 -13.71
CA ALA A 31 5.19 -9.56 -12.97
C ALA A 31 6.25 -10.42 -12.26
N GLY A 32 7.42 -10.62 -12.88
CA GLY A 32 8.54 -11.36 -12.31
C GLY A 32 9.09 -10.74 -11.04
N ILE A 33 9.22 -9.41 -10.98
CA ILE A 33 9.59 -8.67 -9.77
C ILE A 33 8.60 -8.98 -8.65
N GLY A 34 7.29 -8.83 -8.90
CA GLY A 34 6.26 -9.06 -7.89
C GLY A 34 6.24 -10.49 -7.36
N ILE A 35 6.25 -11.48 -8.25
CA ILE A 35 6.26 -12.90 -7.87
C ILE A 35 7.55 -13.26 -7.14
N GLY A 36 8.69 -12.74 -7.60
CA GLY A 36 9.99 -12.96 -6.96
C GLY A 36 10.00 -12.44 -5.52
N TYR A 37 9.58 -11.20 -5.28
CA TYR A 37 9.50 -10.61 -3.94
C TYR A 37 8.52 -11.35 -3.04
N LEU A 38 7.34 -11.72 -3.57
CA LEU A 38 6.32 -12.45 -2.80
C LEU A 38 6.87 -13.78 -2.28
N ILE A 39 7.47 -14.59 -3.16
CA ILE A 39 7.98 -15.93 -2.82
C ILE A 39 9.21 -15.81 -1.91
N SER A 40 10.21 -15.01 -2.30
CA SER A 40 11.45 -14.88 -1.53
C SER A 40 11.20 -14.31 -0.14
N GLY A 41 10.36 -13.29 -0.02
CA GLY A 41 9.98 -12.70 1.27
C GLY A 41 9.36 -13.74 2.21
N TRP A 42 8.40 -14.53 1.72
CA TRP A 42 7.80 -15.59 2.53
C TRP A 42 8.77 -16.69 2.91
N ILE A 43 9.64 -17.15 2.02
CA ILE A 43 10.61 -18.19 2.36
C ILE A 43 11.56 -17.69 3.45
N VAL A 44 12.11 -16.48 3.30
CA VAL A 44 13.00 -15.90 4.33
C VAL A 44 12.27 -15.79 5.65
N TYR A 45 11.06 -15.22 5.66
CA TYR A 45 10.30 -15.01 6.88
C TYR A 45 9.99 -16.31 7.61
N ILE A 46 9.40 -17.30 6.92
CA ILE A 46 9.01 -18.58 7.51
C ILE A 46 10.23 -19.30 8.08
N VAL A 47 11.33 -19.41 7.30
CA VAL A 47 12.53 -20.12 7.76
C VAL A 47 13.18 -19.38 8.93
N SER A 48 13.25 -18.04 8.90
CA SER A 48 13.78 -17.26 10.03
C SER A 48 12.92 -17.41 11.28
N TYR A 49 11.59 -17.33 11.13
CA TYR A 49 10.64 -17.53 12.23
C TYR A 49 10.83 -18.90 12.91
N PHE A 50 10.81 -20.00 12.14
CA PHE A 50 11.01 -21.34 12.70
C PHE A 50 12.40 -21.52 13.30
N SER A 51 13.45 -20.97 12.69
CA SER A 51 14.81 -21.01 13.22
C SER A 51 14.91 -20.34 14.58
N LYS A 52 14.26 -19.18 14.77
CA LYS A 52 14.28 -18.45 16.05
C LYS A 52 13.32 -19.07 17.06
N VAL A 53 12.04 -19.21 16.70
CA VAL A 53 10.96 -19.52 17.66
C VAL A 53 10.91 -20.99 18.02
N VAL A 54 11.15 -21.90 17.05
CA VAL A 54 11.02 -23.34 17.28
C VAL A 54 12.38 -23.98 17.61
N LEU A 55 13.44 -23.57 16.92
CA LEU A 55 14.76 -24.17 17.08
C LEU A 55 15.67 -23.40 18.02
N GLY A 56 15.32 -22.18 18.45
CA GLY A 56 16.12 -21.34 19.34
C GLY A 56 17.48 -20.93 18.76
N LEU A 57 17.61 -20.89 17.42
CA LEU A 57 18.89 -20.59 16.79
C LEU A 57 19.20 -19.10 16.82
N THR A 58 20.48 -18.79 16.99
CA THR A 58 21.02 -17.44 16.80
C THR A 58 21.11 -17.12 15.31
N HIS A 59 21.00 -15.83 14.96
CA HIS A 59 21.07 -15.33 13.58
C HIS A 59 20.07 -15.99 12.60
N PRO A 60 18.76 -16.04 12.91
CA PRO A 60 17.76 -16.78 12.15
C PRO A 60 17.66 -16.33 10.69
N LYS A 61 17.90 -15.05 10.40
CA LYS A 61 17.90 -14.49 9.04
C LYS A 61 18.99 -15.05 8.13
N VAL A 62 20.11 -15.53 8.67
CA VAL A 62 21.14 -16.25 7.86
C VAL A 62 20.53 -17.50 7.24
N TYR A 63 19.87 -18.32 8.05
CA TYR A 63 19.21 -19.55 7.57
C TYR A 63 18.08 -19.25 6.60
N GLY A 64 17.28 -18.22 6.88
CA GLY A 64 16.21 -17.75 6.01
C GLY A 64 16.71 -17.34 4.61
N ASN A 65 17.77 -16.54 4.56
CA ASN A 65 18.34 -16.07 3.30
C ASN A 65 19.01 -17.19 2.50
N ILE A 66 19.77 -18.09 3.16
CA ILE A 66 20.39 -19.25 2.49
C ILE A 66 19.30 -20.14 1.90
N ALA A 67 18.27 -20.49 2.68
CA ALA A 67 17.15 -21.30 2.21
C ALA A 67 16.42 -20.62 1.04
N SER A 68 16.14 -19.31 1.13
CA SER A 68 15.47 -18.58 0.07
C SER A 68 16.29 -18.62 -1.23
N ILE A 69 17.57 -18.28 -1.19
CA ILE A 69 18.44 -18.30 -2.37
C ILE A 69 18.49 -19.71 -2.97
N ALA A 70 18.69 -20.75 -2.16
CA ALA A 70 18.77 -22.13 -2.63
C ALA A 70 17.46 -22.60 -3.28
N ILE A 71 16.31 -22.35 -2.65
CA ILE A 71 15.00 -22.75 -3.17
C ILE A 71 14.67 -21.97 -4.45
N MET A 72 14.93 -20.67 -4.49
CA MET A 72 14.67 -19.84 -5.67
C MET A 72 15.52 -20.23 -6.85
N LEU A 73 16.81 -20.55 -6.64
CA LEU A 73 17.69 -21.08 -7.68
C LEU A 73 17.22 -22.45 -8.18
N LEU A 74 16.81 -23.33 -7.28
CA LEU A 74 16.27 -24.63 -7.64
C LEU A 74 14.99 -24.50 -8.49
N ILE A 75 14.06 -23.65 -8.11
CA ILE A 75 12.83 -23.39 -8.88
C ILE A 75 13.20 -22.84 -10.27
N ALA A 76 14.07 -21.83 -10.34
CA ALA A 76 14.50 -21.26 -11.60
C ALA A 76 15.16 -22.31 -12.51
N PHE A 77 16.07 -23.12 -11.97
CA PHE A 77 16.73 -24.20 -12.71
C PHE A 77 15.73 -25.23 -13.26
N LEU A 78 14.80 -25.71 -12.44
CA LEU A 78 13.78 -26.68 -12.85
C LEU A 78 12.87 -26.11 -13.95
N LEU A 79 12.51 -24.84 -13.86
CA LEU A 79 11.68 -24.17 -14.87
C LEU A 79 12.45 -23.99 -16.20
N ILE A 80 13.72 -23.59 -16.17
CA ILE A 80 14.58 -23.46 -17.35
C ILE A 80 14.80 -24.82 -18.03
N ALA A 81 15.08 -25.85 -17.23
CA ALA A 81 15.31 -27.19 -17.75
C ALA A 81 14.06 -27.80 -18.42
N LYS A 82 12.88 -27.53 -17.88
CA LYS A 82 11.60 -28.08 -18.35
C LYS A 82 11.00 -27.31 -19.52
N ASP A 83 11.15 -25.98 -19.54
CA ASP A 83 10.48 -25.14 -20.52
C ASP A 83 11.46 -24.42 -21.45
N LYS A 84 11.58 -24.95 -22.68
CA LYS A 84 12.41 -24.38 -23.75
C LYS A 84 11.68 -23.35 -24.62
N THR A 85 10.55 -22.80 -24.16
CA THR A 85 9.76 -21.80 -24.90
C THR A 85 10.65 -20.59 -25.21
N LYS A 86 10.77 -20.24 -26.49
CA LYS A 86 11.51 -19.04 -26.91
C LYS A 86 10.77 -17.79 -26.42
N MET A 87 11.50 -16.89 -25.84
CA MET A 87 10.99 -15.63 -25.31
C MET A 87 10.65 -14.68 -26.47
N SER A 88 9.43 -14.16 -26.49
CA SER A 88 9.07 -13.05 -27.37
C SER A 88 9.59 -11.74 -26.78
N LEU A 89 10.51 -11.09 -27.49
CA LEU A 89 11.05 -9.76 -27.14
C LEU A 89 10.25 -8.61 -27.79
N ASN A 90 9.03 -8.90 -28.29
CA ASN A 90 8.22 -7.92 -29.01
C ASN A 90 7.88 -6.72 -28.12
N THR A 91 8.60 -5.63 -28.34
CA THR A 91 8.34 -4.32 -27.73
C THR A 91 8.70 -3.23 -28.72
N THR A 92 8.06 -2.08 -28.62
CA THR A 92 8.41 -0.92 -29.43
C THR A 92 9.42 -0.03 -28.69
N LYS A 93 10.26 0.70 -29.42
CA LYS A 93 11.18 1.69 -28.83
C LYS A 93 10.43 2.74 -27.99
N LYS A 94 9.20 3.12 -28.40
CA LYS A 94 8.37 4.08 -27.67
C LYS A 94 7.89 3.53 -26.34
N GLU A 95 7.43 2.26 -26.29
CA GLU A 95 7.05 1.61 -25.04
C GLU A 95 8.25 1.50 -24.10
N SER A 96 9.40 1.06 -24.61
CA SER A 96 10.62 0.96 -23.80
C SER A 96 11.05 2.30 -23.22
N ALA A 97 11.07 3.36 -24.04
CA ALA A 97 11.39 4.70 -23.57
C ALA A 97 10.40 5.19 -22.50
N PHE A 98 9.10 4.95 -22.69
CA PHE A 98 8.07 5.31 -21.72
C PHE A 98 8.30 4.62 -20.37
N PHE A 99 8.54 3.31 -20.36
CA PHE A 99 8.76 2.55 -19.12
C PHE A 99 10.06 2.93 -18.41
N ILE A 100 11.12 3.26 -19.16
CA ILE A 100 12.38 3.73 -18.57
C ILE A 100 12.19 5.10 -17.91
N VAL A 101 11.55 6.05 -18.62
CA VAL A 101 11.27 7.38 -18.06
C VAL A 101 10.37 7.28 -16.83
N LEU A 102 9.36 6.42 -16.88
CA LEU A 102 8.47 6.14 -15.74
C LEU A 102 9.25 5.60 -14.54
N PHE A 103 10.17 4.65 -14.75
CA PHE A 103 11.01 4.11 -13.69
C PHE A 103 11.89 5.19 -13.05
N VAL A 104 12.56 5.99 -13.88
CA VAL A 104 13.42 7.08 -13.40
C VAL A 104 12.63 8.10 -12.60
N PHE A 105 11.42 8.46 -13.05
CA PHE A 105 10.54 9.39 -12.33
C PHE A 105 10.12 8.83 -10.96
N ILE A 106 9.68 7.58 -10.91
CA ILE A 106 9.28 6.95 -9.65
C ILE A 106 10.47 6.83 -8.69
N LEU A 107 11.61 6.36 -9.19
CA LEU A 107 12.82 6.24 -8.37
C LEU A 107 13.25 7.60 -7.82
N TRP A 108 13.22 8.64 -8.67
CA TRP A 108 13.54 10.00 -8.24
C TRP A 108 12.59 10.48 -7.14
N THR A 109 11.28 10.31 -7.28
CA THR A 109 10.32 10.75 -6.26
C THR A 109 10.51 10.00 -4.94
N MET A 110 10.80 8.68 -4.97
CA MET A 110 11.06 7.89 -3.77
C MET A 110 12.30 8.39 -3.01
N PHE A 111 13.39 8.68 -3.73
CA PHE A 111 14.61 9.23 -3.12
C PHE A 111 14.49 10.70 -2.76
N TYR A 112 13.66 11.48 -3.47
CA TYR A 112 13.40 12.87 -3.12
C TYR A 112 12.79 13.00 -1.73
N VAL A 113 11.83 12.16 -1.40
CA VAL A 113 11.13 12.23 -0.11
C VAL A 113 11.83 11.44 1.01
N PHE A 114 12.71 10.49 0.70
CA PHE A 114 13.39 9.68 1.72
C PHE A 114 14.79 9.25 1.26
N HIS A 115 15.81 9.82 1.89
CA HIS A 115 17.21 9.52 1.56
C HIS A 115 18.14 9.82 2.73
N VAL A 116 19.29 9.18 2.74
CA VAL A 116 20.39 9.50 3.67
C VAL A 116 21.32 10.51 3.03
N THR A 117 21.68 11.53 3.78
CA THR A 117 22.67 12.57 3.42
C THR A 117 23.72 12.70 4.49
N THR A 118 24.88 13.25 4.16
CA THR A 118 25.93 13.58 5.15
C THR A 118 25.96 15.09 5.32
N GLU A 119 25.63 15.55 6.51
CA GLU A 119 25.68 16.96 6.90
C GLU A 119 26.57 17.12 8.12
N ASN A 120 27.55 18.02 8.06
CA ASN A 120 28.52 18.27 9.14
C ASN A 120 29.24 17.01 9.65
N GLY A 121 29.48 16.04 8.76
CA GLY A 121 30.15 14.77 9.09
C GLY A 121 29.28 13.72 9.78
N LYS A 122 27.97 13.95 9.89
CA LYS A 122 26.98 13.02 10.44
C LYS A 122 26.10 12.46 9.33
N GLU A 123 25.75 11.19 9.41
CA GLU A 123 24.72 10.59 8.54
C GLU A 123 23.32 10.91 9.06
N LEU A 124 22.60 11.73 8.30
CA LEU A 124 21.22 12.08 8.59
C LEU A 124 20.31 11.38 7.59
N ILE A 125 19.27 10.73 8.09
CA ILE A 125 18.16 10.30 7.25
C ILE A 125 17.16 11.45 7.11
N LYS A 126 16.91 11.86 5.88
CA LYS A 126 15.93 12.89 5.54
C LYS A 126 14.60 12.25 5.19
N SER A 127 13.55 12.63 5.91
CA SER A 127 12.17 12.25 5.63
C SER A 127 11.36 13.49 5.25
N GLY A 128 10.69 13.45 4.11
CA GLY A 128 9.78 14.51 3.68
C GLY A 128 8.67 14.74 4.70
N VAL A 129 8.21 15.99 4.81
CA VAL A 129 7.13 16.37 5.72
C VAL A 129 5.82 15.66 5.37
N THR A 130 5.56 15.47 4.07
CA THR A 130 4.32 14.85 3.58
C THR A 130 4.21 13.36 3.88
N ILE A 131 5.33 12.69 4.19
CA ILE A 131 5.38 11.25 4.46
C ILE A 131 5.73 10.92 5.91
N PHE A 132 6.09 11.91 6.70
CA PHE A 132 6.70 11.75 8.03
C PHE A 132 5.88 10.84 8.95
N SER A 133 4.55 11.01 8.96
CA SER A 133 3.67 10.25 9.85
C SER A 133 3.69 8.74 9.58
N ASP A 134 3.37 8.31 8.37
CA ASP A 134 3.31 6.87 8.03
C ASP A 134 4.70 6.20 8.05
N PHE A 135 5.77 6.98 7.86
CA PHE A 135 7.13 6.46 7.89
C PHE A 135 7.62 6.08 9.28
N ALA A 136 7.05 6.66 10.33
CA ALA A 136 7.40 6.32 11.71
C ALA A 136 7.22 4.81 11.98
N PRO A 137 6.00 4.22 11.86
CA PRO A 137 5.82 2.80 12.07
C PRO A 137 6.51 1.94 11.01
N HIS A 138 6.63 2.42 9.76
CA HIS A 138 7.28 1.65 8.72
C HIS A 138 8.78 1.51 8.95
N THR A 139 9.47 2.59 9.29
CA THR A 139 10.92 2.58 9.54
C THR A 139 11.26 1.85 10.84
N ALA A 140 10.47 2.02 11.90
CA ALA A 140 10.62 1.25 13.13
C ALA A 140 10.49 -0.27 12.86
N MET A 141 9.50 -0.68 12.06
CA MET A 141 9.31 -2.08 11.69
C MET A 141 10.48 -2.60 10.82
N ILE A 142 10.98 -1.83 9.85
CA ILE A 142 12.16 -2.17 9.05
C ILE A 142 13.36 -2.41 9.97
N ARG A 143 13.62 -1.48 10.88
CA ARG A 143 14.76 -1.53 11.81
C ARG A 143 14.66 -2.67 12.82
N SER A 144 13.45 -3.00 13.29
CA SER A 144 13.26 -4.14 14.20
C SER A 144 13.65 -5.48 13.57
N PHE A 145 13.54 -5.59 12.24
CA PHE A 145 13.99 -6.76 11.51
C PHE A 145 15.46 -6.68 11.08
N SER A 146 15.97 -5.49 10.73
CA SER A 146 17.35 -5.38 10.24
C SER A 146 18.38 -5.44 11.37
N LEU A 147 18.13 -4.76 12.46
CA LEU A 147 19.04 -4.64 13.61
C LEU A 147 18.80 -5.72 14.67
N HIS A 148 17.55 -6.14 14.85
CA HIS A 148 17.15 -7.16 15.81
C HIS A 148 16.47 -8.34 15.11
N ASP A 149 16.12 -9.37 15.88
CA ASP A 149 15.42 -10.56 15.40
C ASP A 149 13.95 -10.54 15.90
N ASN A 150 13.14 -9.64 15.31
CA ASN A 150 11.73 -9.46 15.68
C ASN A 150 10.87 -10.69 15.29
N PHE A 151 11.10 -11.82 15.98
CA PHE A 151 10.40 -13.10 15.84
C PHE A 151 10.12 -13.71 17.22
N PRO A 152 8.86 -13.97 17.62
CA PRO A 152 7.60 -13.65 16.91
C PRO A 152 7.47 -12.15 16.64
N THR A 153 6.83 -11.79 15.53
CA THR A 153 6.77 -10.40 15.10
C THR A 153 5.87 -9.56 16.02
N GLN A 154 6.44 -8.49 16.55
CA GLN A 154 5.77 -7.48 17.36
C GLN A 154 5.66 -6.17 16.58
N TYR A 155 4.77 -5.29 17.02
CA TYR A 155 4.63 -3.95 16.47
C TYR A 155 5.49 -2.97 17.27
N PRO A 156 6.55 -2.35 16.71
CA PRO A 156 7.52 -1.60 17.50
C PRO A 156 6.96 -0.42 18.29
N HIS A 157 5.89 0.22 17.82
CA HIS A 157 5.20 1.29 18.56
C HIS A 157 4.27 0.78 19.69
N TYR A 158 4.12 -0.56 19.81
CA TYR A 158 3.33 -1.21 20.84
C TYR A 158 3.95 -2.58 21.17
N GLY A 159 5.19 -2.55 21.67
CA GLY A 159 5.95 -3.74 22.00
C GLY A 159 5.31 -4.59 23.10
N GLY A 160 5.75 -5.84 23.21
CA GLY A 160 5.20 -6.80 24.19
C GLY A 160 3.86 -7.44 23.78
N ALA A 161 3.36 -7.13 22.58
CA ALA A 161 2.14 -7.71 22.02
C ALA A 161 2.36 -8.20 20.60
N ASP A 162 1.62 -9.22 20.18
CA ASP A 162 1.68 -9.74 18.81
C ASP A 162 1.24 -8.71 17.79
N VAL A 163 1.78 -8.80 16.57
CA VAL A 163 1.52 -7.85 15.50
C VAL A 163 0.06 -7.90 15.04
N LYS A 164 -0.59 -6.73 14.98
CA LYS A 164 -1.93 -6.54 14.41
C LYS A 164 -1.93 -5.85 13.04
N TYR A 165 -0.77 -5.60 12.46
CA TYR A 165 -0.58 -4.85 11.23
C TYR A 165 0.14 -5.69 10.17
N HIS A 166 -0.04 -5.38 8.91
CA HIS A 166 0.71 -6.01 7.82
C HIS A 166 2.17 -5.54 7.85
N PHE A 167 3.10 -6.46 7.76
CA PHE A 167 4.53 -6.18 8.01
C PHE A 167 5.50 -6.78 6.97
N MET A 168 5.03 -7.64 6.08
CA MET A 168 5.91 -8.39 5.17
C MET A 168 6.69 -7.50 4.20
N PHE A 169 6.14 -6.35 3.80
CA PHE A 169 6.87 -5.40 2.95
C PHE A 169 8.03 -4.74 3.72
N GLN A 170 7.77 -4.33 4.95
CA GLN A 170 8.78 -3.78 5.86
C GLN A 170 9.80 -4.85 6.26
N PHE A 171 9.37 -6.10 6.46
CA PHE A 171 10.28 -7.23 6.66
C PHE A 171 11.23 -7.41 5.48
N LEU A 172 10.73 -7.38 4.22
CA LEU A 172 11.60 -7.51 3.05
C LEU A 172 12.61 -6.35 2.97
N ALA A 173 12.19 -5.11 3.27
CA ALA A 173 13.10 -3.96 3.34
C ALA A 173 14.16 -4.16 4.43
N GLY A 174 13.76 -4.59 5.63
CA GLY A 174 14.65 -4.88 6.75
C GLY A 174 15.62 -6.03 6.44
N ASN A 175 15.16 -7.06 5.72
CA ASN A 175 16.04 -8.13 5.28
C ASN A 175 17.10 -7.66 4.27
N LEU A 176 16.74 -6.76 3.35
CA LEU A 176 17.72 -6.17 2.43
C LEU A 176 18.72 -5.27 3.14
N GLU A 177 18.29 -4.55 4.17
CA GLU A 177 19.18 -3.78 5.04
C GLU A 177 20.10 -4.71 5.83
N TYR A 178 19.59 -5.78 6.42
CA TYR A 178 20.39 -6.83 7.07
C TYR A 178 21.45 -7.43 6.14
N LEU A 179 21.13 -7.59 4.84
CA LEU A 179 22.04 -8.07 3.82
C LEU A 179 23.03 -7.00 3.30
N GLY A 180 23.06 -5.81 3.90
CA GLY A 180 24.06 -4.76 3.69
C GLY A 180 23.66 -3.64 2.73
N LEU A 181 22.36 -3.46 2.40
CA LEU A 181 21.90 -2.21 1.81
C LEU A 181 21.66 -1.19 2.93
N ARG A 182 21.89 0.09 2.65
CA ARG A 182 21.47 1.17 3.54
C ARG A 182 19.94 1.28 3.51
N ILE A 183 19.31 1.67 4.63
CA ILE A 183 17.85 1.67 4.79
C ILE A 183 17.10 2.40 3.67
N ASP A 184 17.58 3.56 3.22
CA ASP A 184 16.97 4.32 2.14
C ASP A 184 17.02 3.56 0.80
N TRP A 185 18.11 2.90 0.46
CA TRP A 185 18.22 2.05 -0.72
C TRP A 185 17.34 0.80 -0.60
N ALA A 186 17.35 0.14 0.56
CA ALA A 186 16.55 -1.06 0.79
C ALA A 186 15.06 -0.76 0.59
N PHE A 187 14.56 0.32 1.20
CA PHE A 187 13.14 0.67 1.16
C PHE A 187 12.73 1.32 -0.17
N ASN A 188 13.52 2.27 -0.70
CA ASN A 188 13.21 2.95 -1.96
C ASN A 188 13.25 1.99 -3.15
N TRP A 189 14.20 1.05 -3.19
CA TRP A 189 14.34 0.14 -4.31
C TRP A 189 13.13 -0.78 -4.47
N ILE A 190 12.74 -1.48 -3.40
CA ILE A 190 11.57 -2.37 -3.49
C ILE A 190 10.28 -1.59 -3.73
N SER A 191 10.18 -0.36 -3.20
CA SER A 191 9.04 0.53 -3.42
C SER A 191 8.93 0.97 -4.87
N ALA A 192 10.03 1.50 -5.43
CA ALA A 192 10.07 1.98 -6.80
C ALA A 192 9.84 0.86 -7.82
N THR A 193 10.51 -0.29 -7.63
CA THR A 193 10.34 -1.45 -8.52
C THR A 193 8.94 -2.04 -8.45
N SER A 194 8.32 -2.08 -7.26
CA SER A 194 6.94 -2.56 -7.08
C SER A 194 5.92 -1.63 -7.74
N LEU A 195 6.00 -0.33 -7.48
CA LEU A 195 5.08 0.64 -8.05
C LEU A 195 5.23 0.75 -9.58
N TRP A 196 6.47 0.79 -10.06
CA TRP A 196 6.75 0.76 -11.49
C TRP A 196 6.18 -0.49 -12.16
N SER A 197 6.40 -1.66 -11.56
CA SER A 197 5.88 -2.93 -12.07
C SER A 197 4.36 -2.94 -12.14
N PHE A 198 3.69 -2.42 -11.12
CA PHE A 198 2.24 -2.24 -11.13
C PHE A 198 1.79 -1.35 -12.31
N LEU A 199 2.42 -0.20 -12.50
CA LEU A 199 2.05 0.73 -13.57
C LEU A 199 2.34 0.18 -14.98
N VAL A 200 3.39 -0.62 -15.13
CA VAL A 200 3.62 -1.38 -16.37
C VAL A 200 2.47 -2.36 -16.64
N LEU A 201 2.03 -3.12 -15.63
CA LEU A 201 0.89 -4.03 -15.80
C LEU A 201 -0.42 -3.27 -16.03
N LEU A 202 -0.64 -2.15 -15.35
CA LEU A 202 -1.80 -1.28 -15.57
C LEU A 202 -1.86 -0.76 -17.01
N TYR A 203 -0.71 -0.34 -17.57
CA TYR A 203 -0.61 0.01 -18.99
C TYR A 203 -1.04 -1.16 -19.89
N PHE A 204 -0.58 -2.39 -19.61
CA PHE A 204 -0.95 -3.55 -20.43
C PHE A 204 -2.42 -3.94 -20.27
N ILE A 205 -2.98 -3.84 -19.07
CA ILE A 205 -4.42 -4.02 -18.84
C ILE A 205 -5.21 -3.01 -19.66
N ALA A 206 -4.88 -1.73 -19.56
CA ALA A 206 -5.55 -0.66 -20.29
C ALA A 206 -5.43 -0.84 -21.81
N LYS A 207 -4.22 -1.13 -22.32
CA LYS A 207 -3.98 -1.41 -23.74
C LYS A 207 -4.77 -2.62 -24.23
N LYS A 208 -4.83 -3.68 -23.44
CA LYS A 208 -5.56 -4.92 -23.76
C LYS A 208 -7.07 -4.68 -23.84
N VAL A 209 -7.64 -4.04 -22.81
CA VAL A 209 -9.08 -3.76 -22.71
C VAL A 209 -9.55 -2.81 -23.80
N THR A 210 -8.78 -1.75 -24.06
CA THR A 210 -9.19 -0.66 -24.97
C THR A 210 -8.73 -0.85 -26.41
N GLY A 211 -7.70 -1.66 -26.65
CA GLY A 211 -7.03 -1.80 -27.94
C GLY A 211 -6.06 -0.66 -28.28
N TYR A 212 -5.89 0.34 -27.40
CA TYR A 212 -5.09 1.53 -27.67
C TYR A 212 -3.90 1.67 -26.71
N ALA A 213 -2.67 1.72 -27.23
CA ALA A 213 -1.48 2.02 -26.43
C ALA A 213 -1.55 3.43 -25.78
N ALA A 214 -2.17 4.40 -26.48
CA ALA A 214 -2.37 5.75 -25.94
C ALA A 214 -3.25 5.74 -24.69
N ALA A 215 -4.29 4.89 -24.62
CA ALA A 215 -5.11 4.74 -23.42
C ALA A 215 -4.27 4.20 -22.25
N GLY A 216 -3.34 3.27 -22.52
CA GLY A 216 -2.41 2.81 -21.48
C GLY A 216 -1.54 3.94 -20.92
N VAL A 217 -0.98 4.79 -21.78
CA VAL A 217 -0.18 5.96 -21.35
C VAL A 217 -1.02 6.95 -20.52
N ILE A 218 -2.23 7.27 -21.01
CA ILE A 218 -3.12 8.21 -20.30
C ILE A 218 -3.56 7.64 -18.95
N THR A 219 -3.87 6.33 -18.88
CA THR A 219 -4.23 5.68 -17.62
C THR A 219 -3.11 5.78 -16.59
N VAL A 220 -1.87 5.53 -16.99
CA VAL A 220 -0.69 5.69 -16.11
C VAL A 220 -0.48 7.15 -15.71
N PHE A 221 -0.69 8.09 -16.61
CA PHE A 221 -0.61 9.53 -16.28
C PHE A 221 -1.69 9.92 -15.25
N MET A 222 -2.93 9.48 -15.44
CA MET A 222 -4.04 9.72 -14.52
C MET A 222 -3.83 9.07 -13.13
N PHE A 223 -2.97 8.06 -13.02
CA PHE A 223 -2.59 7.50 -11.72
C PHE A 223 -1.87 8.53 -10.83
N PHE A 224 -1.00 9.36 -11.41
CA PHE A 224 -0.30 10.41 -10.67
C PHE A 224 -1.16 11.63 -10.37
N CYS A 225 -2.32 11.75 -11.02
CA CYS A 225 -3.13 12.95 -11.02
C CYS A 225 -4.58 12.62 -10.61
N ARG A 226 -5.09 13.25 -9.56
CA ARG A 226 -6.50 13.13 -9.17
C ARG A 226 -7.37 14.18 -9.82
N SER A 227 -8.65 13.86 -9.97
CA SER A 227 -9.70 14.80 -10.38
C SER A 227 -10.23 15.56 -9.15
N SER A 228 -10.30 16.87 -9.23
CA SER A 228 -10.99 17.78 -8.30
C SER A 228 -11.06 19.17 -8.94
N PHE A 229 -11.94 20.04 -8.44
CA PHE A 229 -11.98 21.45 -8.86
C PHE A 229 -11.03 22.35 -8.05
N ALA A 230 -10.41 21.86 -6.99
CA ALA A 230 -9.65 22.69 -6.05
C ALA A 230 -8.50 23.49 -6.71
N ALA A 231 -7.78 22.90 -7.66
CA ALA A 231 -6.73 23.63 -8.39
C ALA A 231 -7.27 24.71 -9.31
N LEU A 232 -8.49 24.54 -9.86
CA LEU A 232 -9.12 25.58 -10.69
C LEU A 232 -9.42 26.82 -9.86
N ASP A 233 -9.92 26.67 -8.63
CA ASP A 233 -10.13 27.79 -7.72
C ASP A 233 -8.82 28.51 -7.40
N LYS A 234 -7.73 27.77 -7.16
CA LYS A 234 -6.40 28.35 -6.98
C LYS A 234 -5.91 29.13 -8.21
N ILE A 235 -6.16 28.61 -9.40
CA ILE A 235 -5.81 29.30 -10.68
C ILE A 235 -6.65 30.57 -10.82
N VAL A 236 -7.97 30.51 -10.59
CA VAL A 236 -8.86 31.67 -10.68
C VAL A 236 -8.46 32.75 -9.69
N ASN A 237 -8.15 32.38 -8.45
CA ASN A 237 -7.70 33.31 -7.42
C ASN A 237 -6.34 33.93 -7.78
N ALA A 238 -5.39 33.14 -8.30
CA ALA A 238 -4.09 33.65 -8.74
C ALA A 238 -4.21 34.64 -9.91
N LEU A 239 -5.16 34.38 -10.84
CA LEU A 239 -5.48 35.28 -11.93
C LEU A 239 -6.11 36.59 -11.45
N ALA A 240 -7.07 36.51 -10.50
CA ALA A 240 -7.78 37.67 -9.98
C ALA A 240 -6.88 38.58 -9.15
N ASP A 241 -6.03 37.98 -8.31
CA ASP A 241 -5.20 38.70 -7.34
C ASP A 241 -3.78 39.02 -7.86
N GLY A 242 -3.36 38.43 -8.98
CA GLY A 242 -2.00 38.53 -9.53
C GLY A 242 -0.94 37.81 -8.68
N ARG A 243 -1.34 36.97 -7.69
CA ARG A 243 -0.46 36.29 -6.73
C ARG A 243 -0.01 34.91 -7.22
N TRP A 244 0.70 34.88 -8.35
CA TRP A 244 1.25 33.63 -8.88
C TRP A 244 2.35 33.01 -8.03
N SER A 245 3.08 33.82 -7.23
CA SER A 245 4.07 33.31 -6.28
C SER A 245 3.44 32.35 -5.27
N ASP A 246 2.27 32.67 -4.75
CA ASP A 246 1.55 31.85 -3.76
C ASP A 246 1.06 30.52 -4.39
N PHE A 247 0.68 30.59 -5.68
CA PHE A 247 0.31 29.42 -6.44
C PHE A 247 1.49 28.45 -6.59
N PHE A 248 2.66 28.93 -7.03
CA PHE A 248 3.82 28.07 -7.29
C PHE A 248 4.58 27.64 -6.03
N ASN A 249 4.47 28.35 -4.92
CA ASN A 249 5.14 28.02 -3.64
C ASN A 249 4.22 27.31 -2.63
N ASN A 250 3.03 26.90 -3.04
CA ASN A 250 2.11 26.20 -2.14
C ASN A 250 2.71 24.89 -1.64
N SER A 251 2.66 24.69 -0.32
CA SER A 251 3.19 23.51 0.38
C SER A 251 2.13 22.73 1.16
N GLN A 252 0.84 23.04 0.96
CA GLN A 252 -0.27 22.36 1.63
C GLN A 252 -1.21 21.76 0.59
N PHE A 253 -1.65 20.53 0.81
CA PHE A 253 -2.65 19.90 -0.04
C PHE A 253 -3.96 20.69 0.03
N ILE A 254 -4.68 20.71 -1.08
CA ILE A 254 -5.91 21.48 -1.26
C ILE A 254 -7.09 20.54 -1.53
N GLY A 255 -8.26 20.92 -1.04
CA GLY A 255 -9.49 20.17 -1.25
C GLY A 255 -10.68 20.80 -0.57
N TYR A 256 -11.83 20.12 -0.62
CA TYR A 256 -13.11 20.58 -0.07
C TYR A 256 -13.70 19.60 0.94
N THR A 257 -13.01 18.49 1.21
CA THR A 257 -13.46 17.44 2.12
C THR A 257 -12.46 17.21 3.23
N ASN A 258 -12.89 16.51 4.28
CA ASN A 258 -12.03 16.17 5.41
C ASN A 258 -10.85 15.30 4.97
N HIS A 259 -9.68 15.51 5.57
CA HIS A 259 -8.44 14.76 5.37
C HIS A 259 -7.80 14.85 3.98
N GLU A 260 -8.26 15.74 3.10
CA GLU A 260 -7.56 16.03 1.84
C GLU A 260 -6.19 16.69 2.08
N ASP A 261 -6.06 17.46 3.15
CA ASP A 261 -4.82 18.06 3.63
C ASP A 261 -3.75 17.04 4.07
N TRP A 262 -4.15 15.79 4.33
CA TRP A 262 -3.23 14.69 4.63
C TRP A 262 -2.66 14.00 3.38
N GLY A 263 -3.04 14.43 2.20
CA GLY A 263 -2.57 13.82 0.95
C GLY A 263 -3.10 12.41 0.68
N LEU A 264 -4.24 12.03 1.26
CA LEU A 264 -4.84 10.68 1.13
C LEU A 264 -5.38 10.38 -0.27
N TRP A 265 -5.59 11.38 -1.11
CA TRP A 265 -6.30 11.27 -2.38
C TRP A 265 -5.41 11.43 -3.62
N ASN A 266 -4.13 11.59 -3.43
CA ASN A 266 -3.18 11.89 -4.48
C ASN A 266 -1.97 10.92 -4.46
N TYR A 267 -0.97 11.21 -5.28
CA TYR A 267 0.25 10.39 -5.38
C TYR A 267 0.98 10.20 -4.05
N ASN A 268 0.79 11.10 -3.08
CA ASN A 268 1.43 11.02 -1.77
C ASN A 268 1.10 9.72 -1.03
N VAL A 269 -0.08 9.14 -1.24
CA VAL A 269 -0.46 7.84 -0.66
C VAL A 269 0.56 6.74 -1.02
N PHE A 270 1.09 6.76 -2.24
CA PHE A 270 2.06 5.77 -2.70
C PHE A 270 3.49 6.08 -2.24
N LEU A 271 3.77 7.32 -1.89
CA LEU A 271 5.02 7.73 -1.24
C LEU A 271 5.02 7.37 0.25
N ASN A 272 3.88 7.45 0.91
CA ASN A 272 3.65 7.10 2.31
C ASN A 272 3.52 5.58 2.50
N GLN A 273 2.50 5.00 1.88
CA GLN A 273 2.11 3.60 2.05
C GLN A 273 2.70 2.75 0.92
N ARG A 274 4.01 2.63 0.89
CA ARG A 274 4.76 2.02 -0.21
C ARG A 274 4.41 0.56 -0.50
N HIS A 275 3.98 -0.18 0.52
CA HIS A 275 3.45 -1.53 0.40
C HIS A 275 2.16 -1.61 -0.46
N LEU A 276 1.43 -0.49 -0.63
CA LEU A 276 0.24 -0.43 -1.49
C LEU A 276 0.60 -0.68 -2.96
N GLY A 277 1.72 -0.12 -3.44
CA GLY A 277 2.21 -0.36 -4.80
C GLY A 277 2.52 -1.83 -5.07
N PHE A 278 3.09 -2.53 -4.09
CA PHE A 278 3.32 -3.98 -4.18
C PHE A 278 2.02 -4.78 -4.18
N GLY A 279 1.09 -4.43 -3.31
CA GLY A 279 -0.23 -5.06 -3.28
C GLY A 279 -0.94 -4.96 -4.63
N LEU A 280 -0.97 -3.76 -5.20
CA LEU A 280 -1.58 -3.49 -6.51
C LEU A 280 -0.89 -4.23 -7.66
N LEU A 281 0.42 -4.45 -7.58
CA LEU A 281 1.16 -5.25 -8.55
C LEU A 281 0.61 -6.69 -8.61
N ILE A 282 0.40 -7.33 -7.46
CA ILE A 282 -0.16 -8.69 -7.39
C ILE A 282 -1.65 -8.69 -7.81
N ALA A 283 -2.42 -7.68 -7.39
CA ALA A 283 -3.80 -7.49 -7.83
C ALA A 283 -3.91 -7.35 -9.36
N ALA A 284 -3.01 -6.61 -9.99
CA ALA A 284 -2.98 -6.43 -11.45
C ALA A 284 -2.73 -7.76 -12.18
N ILE A 285 -1.90 -8.66 -11.64
CA ILE A 285 -1.71 -10.01 -12.21
C ILE A 285 -3.03 -10.80 -12.15
N ALA A 286 -3.73 -10.75 -11.02
CA ALA A 286 -5.01 -11.42 -10.85
C ALA A 286 -6.08 -10.86 -11.80
N ILE A 287 -6.23 -9.55 -11.88
CA ILE A 287 -7.16 -8.87 -12.78
C ILE A 287 -6.85 -9.19 -14.24
N MET A 288 -5.57 -9.16 -14.64
CA MET A 288 -5.14 -9.48 -16.00
C MET A 288 -5.51 -10.92 -16.43
N TYR A 289 -5.49 -11.85 -15.49
CA TYR A 289 -5.90 -13.23 -15.75
C TYR A 289 -7.41 -13.38 -15.99
N PHE A 290 -8.21 -12.64 -15.25
CA PHE A 290 -9.67 -12.80 -15.29
C PHE A 290 -10.40 -11.87 -16.28
N ILE A 291 -9.80 -10.75 -16.68
CA ILE A 291 -10.51 -9.67 -17.39
C ILE A 291 -11.08 -10.07 -18.75
N ASP A 292 -10.43 -10.98 -19.48
CA ASP A 292 -10.87 -11.46 -20.79
C ASP A 292 -12.20 -12.21 -20.74
N ARG A 293 -12.55 -12.73 -19.59
CA ARG A 293 -13.77 -13.54 -19.40
C ARG A 293 -15.06 -12.73 -19.47
N LEU A 294 -14.95 -11.41 -19.64
CA LEU A 294 -16.08 -10.50 -19.80
C LEU A 294 -16.36 -10.15 -21.27
N GLU A 295 -15.49 -10.52 -22.21
CA GLU A 295 -15.59 -10.14 -23.63
C GLU A 295 -16.83 -10.73 -24.31
N TRP A 296 -17.31 -11.92 -23.90
CA TRP A 296 -18.50 -12.55 -24.44
C TRP A 296 -19.76 -11.67 -24.35
N LEU A 297 -19.80 -10.71 -23.42
CA LEU A 297 -20.93 -9.78 -23.28
C LEU A 297 -21.10 -8.87 -24.50
N ASP A 298 -20.05 -8.63 -25.25
CA ASP A 298 -20.09 -7.81 -26.45
C ASP A 298 -20.62 -8.58 -27.69
N ASP A 299 -20.58 -9.92 -27.63
CA ASP A 299 -21.03 -10.80 -28.71
C ASP A 299 -22.52 -11.21 -28.58
N ILE A 300 -23.23 -10.68 -27.58
CA ILE A 300 -24.63 -11.01 -27.36
C ILE A 300 -25.51 -10.37 -28.47
N GLU A 301 -26.10 -11.20 -29.30
CA GLU A 301 -27.14 -10.78 -30.26
C GLU A 301 -28.45 -10.44 -29.56
N VAL A 302 -28.83 -9.16 -29.64
CA VAL A 302 -30.03 -8.65 -28.99
C VAL A 302 -31.13 -8.44 -30.03
N ASN A 303 -32.15 -9.27 -29.99
CA ASN A 303 -33.31 -9.17 -30.87
C ASN A 303 -34.38 -8.23 -30.31
N GLY A 304 -35.02 -7.45 -31.15
CA GLY A 304 -36.16 -6.59 -30.80
C GLY A 304 -36.22 -5.30 -31.62
N GLU A 305 -37.45 -4.88 -31.90
CA GLU A 305 -37.72 -3.59 -32.52
C GLU A 305 -37.79 -2.50 -31.44
N GLY A 306 -36.91 -1.50 -31.55
CA GLY A 306 -36.79 -0.38 -30.62
C GLY A 306 -35.84 -0.58 -29.45
N ARG A 307 -35.32 0.55 -28.91
CA ARG A 307 -34.25 0.60 -27.89
C ARG A 307 -34.63 -0.11 -26.58
N PHE A 308 -35.88 0.03 -26.14
CA PHE A 308 -36.38 -0.59 -24.90
C PHE A 308 -36.54 -2.11 -25.03
N SER A 309 -37.05 -2.60 -26.17
CA SER A 309 -37.19 -4.02 -26.46
C SER A 309 -35.81 -4.72 -26.50
N ARG A 310 -34.83 -4.09 -27.14
CA ARG A 310 -33.43 -4.58 -27.15
C ARG A 310 -32.83 -4.62 -25.75
N LEU A 311 -33.02 -3.56 -24.95
CA LEU A 311 -32.51 -3.54 -23.57
C LEU A 311 -33.12 -4.68 -22.75
N LYS A 312 -34.42 -4.86 -22.80
CA LYS A 312 -35.15 -5.94 -22.10
C LYS A 312 -34.67 -7.32 -22.54
N SER A 313 -34.51 -7.54 -23.85
CA SER A 313 -33.99 -8.80 -24.41
C SER A 313 -32.56 -9.07 -23.94
N GLY A 314 -31.66 -8.08 -24.00
CA GLY A 314 -30.30 -8.19 -23.51
C GLY A 314 -30.23 -8.52 -22.01
N CYS A 315 -30.96 -7.80 -21.19
CA CYS A 315 -31.03 -8.08 -19.74
C CYS A 315 -31.54 -9.50 -19.44
N MET A 316 -32.52 -9.98 -20.21
CA MET A 316 -33.08 -11.33 -20.05
C MET A 316 -32.07 -12.40 -20.44
N ILE A 317 -31.37 -12.24 -21.58
CA ILE A 317 -30.34 -13.17 -22.04
C ILE A 317 -29.20 -13.24 -21.01
N VAL A 318 -28.68 -12.09 -20.58
CA VAL A 318 -27.61 -12.00 -19.57
C VAL A 318 -28.07 -12.60 -18.24
N GLY A 319 -29.27 -12.24 -17.76
CA GLY A 319 -29.80 -12.76 -16.50
C GLY A 319 -29.99 -14.29 -16.54
N LYS A 320 -30.53 -14.83 -17.64
CA LYS A 320 -30.66 -16.29 -17.84
C LYS A 320 -29.28 -16.96 -17.88
N HIS A 321 -28.32 -16.36 -18.56
CA HIS A 321 -26.96 -16.89 -18.63
C HIS A 321 -26.29 -16.90 -17.25
N ILE A 322 -26.34 -15.80 -16.51
CA ILE A 322 -25.76 -15.67 -15.16
C ILE A 322 -26.28 -16.75 -14.20
N VAL A 323 -27.59 -17.04 -14.27
CA VAL A 323 -28.26 -17.93 -13.29
C VAL A 323 -28.26 -19.39 -13.75
N ALA A 324 -28.58 -19.64 -15.01
CA ALA A 324 -28.99 -20.98 -15.49
C ALA A 324 -28.05 -21.61 -16.55
N SER A 325 -27.06 -20.88 -17.09
CA SER A 325 -26.17 -21.47 -18.09
C SER A 325 -25.17 -22.45 -17.44
N LYS A 326 -25.00 -23.64 -18.03
CA LYS A 326 -23.95 -24.58 -17.62
C LYS A 326 -22.57 -23.93 -17.73
N ASP A 327 -22.29 -23.18 -18.80
CA ASP A 327 -20.99 -22.54 -19.04
C ASP A 327 -20.65 -21.52 -17.95
N ALA A 328 -21.66 -20.87 -17.39
CA ALA A 328 -21.46 -19.94 -16.28
C ALA A 328 -20.99 -20.67 -15.00
N TRP A 329 -21.44 -21.89 -14.75
CA TRP A 329 -21.21 -22.63 -13.51
C TRP A 329 -20.25 -23.82 -13.68
N THR A 330 -19.36 -23.79 -14.66
CA THR A 330 -18.32 -24.79 -14.87
C THR A 330 -16.96 -24.32 -14.39
N ILE A 331 -16.06 -25.25 -14.21
CA ILE A 331 -14.64 -25.03 -14.03
C ILE A 331 -13.97 -24.97 -15.42
N SER A 332 -13.06 -24.02 -15.64
CA SER A 332 -12.33 -23.93 -16.90
C SER A 332 -11.16 -24.92 -16.96
N THR A 333 -10.63 -25.14 -18.15
CA THR A 333 -9.39 -25.91 -18.34
C THR A 333 -8.17 -25.25 -17.68
N SER A 334 -8.25 -23.95 -17.40
CA SER A 334 -7.20 -23.15 -16.74
C SER A 334 -7.38 -22.98 -15.23
N TRP A 335 -8.26 -23.74 -14.57
CA TRP A 335 -8.53 -23.64 -13.13
C TRP A 335 -7.28 -23.72 -12.24
N LYS A 336 -6.24 -24.43 -12.68
CA LYS A 336 -4.95 -24.49 -11.96
C LYS A 336 -4.29 -23.12 -11.88
N THR A 337 -4.43 -22.28 -12.92
CA THR A 337 -3.95 -20.89 -12.89
C THR A 337 -4.80 -20.06 -11.94
N ALA A 338 -6.11 -20.26 -11.89
CA ALA A 338 -6.98 -19.62 -10.90
C ALA A 338 -6.56 -19.99 -9.45
N ALA A 339 -6.21 -21.25 -9.21
CA ALA A 339 -5.66 -21.69 -7.93
C ALA A 339 -4.34 -20.99 -7.58
N VAL A 340 -3.41 -20.86 -8.55
CA VAL A 340 -2.16 -20.10 -8.35
C VAL A 340 -2.43 -18.63 -8.05
N VAL A 341 -3.39 -18.00 -8.73
CA VAL A 341 -3.82 -16.62 -8.42
C VAL A 341 -4.36 -16.53 -6.99
N GLY A 342 -5.16 -17.51 -6.55
CA GLY A 342 -5.64 -17.61 -5.18
C GLY A 342 -4.50 -17.75 -4.15
N LEU A 343 -3.47 -18.55 -4.46
CA LEU A 343 -2.27 -18.66 -3.62
C LEU A 343 -1.52 -17.32 -3.52
N MET A 344 -1.37 -16.60 -4.63
CA MET A 344 -0.71 -15.29 -4.65
C MET A 344 -1.48 -14.24 -3.84
N LEU A 345 -2.81 -14.16 -4.01
CA LEU A 345 -3.66 -13.24 -3.26
C LEU A 345 -3.70 -13.59 -1.77
N GLY A 346 -3.78 -14.87 -1.43
CA GLY A 346 -3.72 -15.33 -0.04
C GLY A 346 -2.37 -15.00 0.61
N ALA A 347 -1.26 -15.22 -0.10
CA ALA A 347 0.07 -14.86 0.37
C ALA A 347 0.27 -13.33 0.54
N LEU A 348 -0.58 -12.51 -0.10
CA LEU A 348 -0.51 -11.05 -0.05
C LEU A 348 -1.08 -10.46 1.25
N SER A 349 -1.82 -11.20 2.07
CA SER A 349 -2.57 -10.66 3.22
C SER A 349 -1.71 -9.86 4.19
N PHE A 350 -0.53 -10.34 4.55
CA PHE A 350 0.42 -9.61 5.42
C PHE A 350 1.32 -8.60 4.68
N TRP A 351 1.20 -8.49 3.37
CA TRP A 351 1.82 -7.42 2.60
C TRP A 351 0.88 -6.22 2.47
N ASN A 352 -0.41 -6.46 2.18
CA ASN A 352 -1.45 -5.44 2.17
C ASN A 352 -2.86 -6.06 2.14
N GLY A 353 -3.50 -6.18 3.28
CA GLY A 353 -4.84 -6.78 3.40
C GLY A 353 -5.93 -6.00 2.67
N ALA A 354 -5.87 -4.66 2.65
CA ALA A 354 -6.87 -3.83 1.97
C ALA A 354 -6.92 -4.11 0.47
N VAL A 355 -5.76 -4.32 -0.18
CA VAL A 355 -5.69 -4.69 -1.61
C VAL A 355 -6.29 -6.08 -1.84
N VAL A 356 -6.08 -7.03 -0.94
CA VAL A 356 -6.70 -8.37 -1.05
C VAL A 356 -8.22 -8.25 -1.06
N VAL A 357 -8.79 -7.51 -0.09
CA VAL A 357 -10.25 -7.27 -0.01
C VAL A 357 -10.76 -6.57 -1.27
N ALA A 358 -10.11 -5.47 -1.69
CA ALA A 358 -10.50 -4.76 -2.91
C ALA A 358 -10.45 -5.66 -4.16
N THR A 359 -9.40 -6.50 -4.26
CA THR A 359 -9.27 -7.43 -5.39
C THR A 359 -10.37 -8.49 -5.38
N LEU A 360 -10.70 -9.07 -4.23
CA LEU A 360 -11.78 -10.04 -4.11
C LEU A 360 -13.14 -9.41 -4.47
N LEU A 361 -13.40 -8.16 -4.08
CA LEU A 361 -14.61 -7.43 -4.48
C LEU A 361 -14.68 -7.24 -6.01
N ILE A 362 -13.57 -6.84 -6.64
CA ILE A 362 -13.49 -6.71 -8.10
C ILE A 362 -13.71 -8.07 -8.78
N LEU A 363 -13.05 -9.12 -8.29
CA LEU A 363 -13.20 -10.47 -8.84
C LEU A 363 -14.61 -11.02 -8.62
N PHE A 364 -15.27 -10.70 -7.51
CA PHE A 364 -16.68 -11.00 -7.30
C PHE A 364 -17.55 -10.33 -8.37
N GLY A 365 -17.33 -9.03 -8.63
CA GLY A 365 -17.98 -8.32 -9.72
C GLY A 365 -17.77 -9.00 -11.08
N PHE A 366 -16.53 -9.37 -11.40
CA PHE A 366 -16.21 -10.13 -12.63
C PHE A 366 -16.94 -11.47 -12.66
N ALA A 367 -16.96 -12.22 -11.56
CA ALA A 367 -17.62 -13.51 -11.46
C ALA A 367 -19.13 -13.43 -11.75
N VAL A 368 -19.80 -12.35 -11.34
CA VAL A 368 -21.23 -12.14 -11.63
C VAL A 368 -21.49 -12.19 -13.14
N TRP A 369 -20.64 -11.55 -13.93
CA TRP A 369 -20.81 -11.38 -15.38
C TRP A 369 -20.09 -12.42 -16.24
N SER A 370 -19.19 -13.24 -15.66
CA SER A 370 -18.31 -14.15 -16.39
C SER A 370 -18.87 -15.56 -16.55
N ASN A 371 -18.30 -16.27 -17.54
CA ASN A 371 -18.30 -17.71 -17.59
C ASN A 371 -17.30 -18.31 -16.59
N HIS A 372 -17.46 -19.61 -16.28
CA HIS A 372 -16.55 -20.34 -15.37
C HIS A 372 -16.42 -19.73 -13.98
N LYS A 373 -17.58 -19.40 -13.34
CA LYS A 373 -17.65 -18.81 -12.00
C LYS A 373 -16.91 -19.61 -10.93
N LEU A 374 -16.81 -20.94 -11.12
CA LEU A 374 -16.10 -21.81 -10.17
C LEU A 374 -14.59 -21.53 -10.11
N ASP A 375 -13.97 -20.97 -11.15
CA ASP A 375 -12.57 -20.55 -11.09
C ASP A 375 -12.39 -19.37 -10.12
N TYR A 376 -13.33 -18.42 -10.10
CA TYR A 376 -13.33 -17.32 -9.13
C TYR A 376 -13.55 -17.84 -7.71
N ALA A 377 -14.45 -18.83 -7.55
CA ALA A 377 -14.68 -19.47 -6.27
C ALA A 377 -13.40 -20.18 -5.76
N VAL A 378 -12.69 -20.91 -6.64
CA VAL A 378 -11.39 -21.53 -6.31
C VAL A 378 -10.39 -20.48 -5.85
N THR A 379 -10.27 -19.37 -6.61
CA THR A 379 -9.38 -18.26 -6.24
C THR A 379 -9.75 -17.70 -4.86
N ALA A 380 -11.02 -17.37 -4.64
CA ALA A 380 -11.49 -16.78 -3.39
C ALA A 380 -11.31 -17.73 -2.18
N VAL A 381 -11.67 -19.00 -2.32
CA VAL A 381 -11.54 -20.00 -1.24
C VAL A 381 -10.08 -20.19 -0.84
N ILE A 382 -9.17 -20.33 -1.80
CA ILE A 382 -7.74 -20.48 -1.51
C ILE A 382 -7.21 -19.20 -0.84
N THR A 383 -7.58 -18.02 -1.34
CA THR A 383 -7.20 -16.73 -0.73
C THR A 383 -7.65 -16.67 0.73
N LEU A 384 -8.92 -16.97 1.01
CA LEU A 384 -9.50 -16.90 2.36
C LEU A 384 -8.87 -17.94 3.30
N ILE A 385 -8.63 -19.18 2.83
CA ILE A 385 -7.97 -20.21 3.64
C ILE A 385 -6.56 -19.76 4.04
N LEU A 386 -5.76 -19.25 3.09
CA LEU A 386 -4.40 -18.80 3.40
C LEU A 386 -4.40 -17.55 4.29
N THR A 387 -5.32 -16.61 4.08
CA THR A 387 -5.48 -15.46 4.97
C THR A 387 -5.83 -15.91 6.39
N PHE A 388 -6.78 -16.83 6.51
CA PHE A 388 -7.18 -17.41 7.81
C PHE A 388 -6.00 -18.11 8.51
N ILE A 389 -5.23 -18.94 7.78
CA ILE A 389 -4.04 -19.60 8.34
C ILE A 389 -3.04 -18.56 8.83
N GLN A 390 -2.72 -17.54 8.03
CA GLN A 390 -1.77 -16.50 8.39
C GLN A 390 -2.22 -15.74 9.65
N THR A 391 -3.48 -15.31 9.69
CA THR A 391 -4.04 -14.56 10.82
C THR A 391 -4.01 -15.39 12.11
N ASN A 392 -4.38 -16.68 12.05
CA ASN A 392 -4.40 -17.52 13.26
C ASN A 392 -3.02 -18.02 13.71
N PHE A 393 -2.03 -18.01 12.82
CA PHE A 393 -0.70 -18.51 13.15
C PHE A 393 0.27 -17.42 13.60
N PHE A 394 0.19 -16.22 12.99
CA PHE A 394 1.16 -15.14 13.22
C PHE A 394 0.59 -13.93 13.97
N MET A 395 -0.71 -13.87 14.21
CA MET A 395 -1.35 -12.77 14.96
C MET A 395 -1.96 -13.29 16.25
N ASP A 396 -2.11 -12.42 17.23
CA ASP A 396 -2.82 -12.72 18.47
C ASP A 396 -4.28 -13.12 18.18
N LYS A 397 -4.75 -14.15 18.85
CA LYS A 397 -6.14 -14.64 18.73
C LYS A 397 -7.18 -13.58 19.14
N SER A 398 -6.81 -12.61 19.96
CA SER A 398 -7.66 -11.46 20.32
C SER A 398 -7.95 -10.52 19.14
N VAL A 399 -7.13 -10.56 18.08
CA VAL A 399 -7.30 -9.71 16.89
C VAL A 399 -8.59 -10.03 16.16
N GLY A 400 -8.98 -11.30 16.06
CA GLY A 400 -10.25 -11.71 15.47
C GLY A 400 -11.49 -11.15 16.19
N GLN A 401 -11.35 -10.71 17.45
CA GLN A 401 -12.39 -10.04 18.22
C GLN A 401 -12.36 -8.52 18.08
N SER A 402 -11.21 -7.93 17.73
CA SER A 402 -11.04 -6.48 17.59
C SER A 402 -11.27 -5.95 16.17
N ILE A 403 -11.15 -6.79 15.14
CA ILE A 403 -11.50 -6.44 13.76
C ILE A 403 -13.00 -6.76 13.55
N GLY A 404 -13.86 -5.94 14.13
CA GLY A 404 -15.29 -6.03 13.90
C GLY A 404 -15.61 -5.46 12.50
N VAL A 405 -16.11 -6.31 11.58
CA VAL A 405 -16.75 -5.80 10.37
C VAL A 405 -18.05 -5.14 10.79
N THR A 406 -18.12 -3.82 10.72
CA THR A 406 -19.30 -3.04 11.10
C THR A 406 -19.90 -2.36 9.88
N TYR A 407 -21.24 -2.27 9.85
CA TYR A 407 -21.90 -1.43 8.88
C TYR A 407 -21.77 0.02 9.28
N GLN A 408 -21.18 0.83 8.40
CA GLN A 408 -21.03 2.27 8.59
C GLN A 408 -21.28 2.97 7.27
N PHE A 409 -22.43 3.60 7.13
CA PHE A 409 -22.81 4.30 5.92
C PHE A 409 -22.24 5.72 5.89
N GLY A 410 -21.76 6.15 4.70
CA GLY A 410 -21.45 7.54 4.39
C GLY A 410 -19.96 7.89 4.42
N PHE A 411 -19.06 7.01 4.90
CA PHE A 411 -17.62 7.25 4.97
C PHE A 411 -17.32 8.55 5.74
N LEU A 412 -16.66 9.53 5.11
CA LEU A 412 -16.31 10.84 5.66
C LEU A 412 -17.27 11.97 5.20
N ALA A 413 -18.46 11.64 4.67
CA ALA A 413 -19.42 12.64 4.26
C ALA A 413 -19.98 13.41 5.48
N ASP A 414 -20.14 14.74 5.34
CA ASP A 414 -20.70 15.59 6.39
C ASP A 414 -22.11 15.16 6.82
N GLU A 415 -22.90 14.67 5.82
CA GLU A 415 -24.22 14.11 6.04
C GLU A 415 -24.24 12.64 5.64
N LEU A 416 -24.58 11.74 6.57
CA LEU A 416 -24.66 10.30 6.35
C LEU A 416 -25.96 9.90 5.63
N THR A 417 -26.24 10.55 4.50
CA THR A 417 -27.38 10.34 3.62
C THR A 417 -26.92 10.16 2.18
N MET A 418 -27.76 9.58 1.30
CA MET A 418 -27.41 9.45 -0.13
C MET A 418 -27.10 10.81 -0.80
N PRO A 419 -27.89 11.89 -0.60
CA PRO A 419 -27.50 13.21 -1.10
C PRO A 419 -26.17 13.71 -0.52
N GLY A 420 -25.91 13.50 0.78
CA GLY A 420 -24.65 13.85 1.41
C GLY A 420 -23.46 13.12 0.80
N VAL A 421 -23.57 11.82 0.56
CA VAL A 421 -22.54 11.02 -0.13
C VAL A 421 -22.29 11.51 -1.55
N ILE A 422 -23.35 11.83 -2.31
CA ILE A 422 -23.19 12.39 -3.66
C ILE A 422 -22.47 13.73 -3.62
N THR A 423 -22.86 14.60 -2.70
CA THR A 423 -22.21 15.91 -2.50
C THR A 423 -20.72 15.75 -2.12
N TYR A 424 -20.43 14.80 -1.22
CA TYR A 424 -19.07 14.46 -0.83
C TYR A 424 -18.24 14.00 -2.05
N LEU A 425 -18.75 13.07 -2.86
CA LEU A 425 -18.07 12.57 -4.06
C LEU A 425 -17.81 13.67 -5.11
N ILE A 426 -18.74 14.63 -5.25
CA ILE A 426 -18.56 15.78 -6.16
C ILE A 426 -17.48 16.73 -5.60
N LYS A 427 -17.50 17.03 -4.30
CA LYS A 427 -16.47 17.85 -3.66
C LYS A 427 -15.09 17.20 -3.78
N LEU A 428 -14.98 15.90 -3.48
CA LEU A 428 -13.75 15.14 -3.49
C LEU A 428 -13.13 15.01 -4.89
N ALA A 429 -13.94 14.64 -5.88
CA ALA A 429 -13.46 14.18 -7.19
C ALA A 429 -14.00 14.96 -8.39
N GLY A 430 -14.65 16.10 -8.18
CA GLY A 430 -15.17 16.96 -9.25
C GLY A 430 -16.13 16.21 -10.18
N ILE A 431 -15.80 16.18 -11.47
CA ILE A 431 -16.64 15.53 -12.49
C ILE A 431 -16.50 13.99 -12.54
N TYR A 432 -15.58 13.40 -11.77
CA TYR A 432 -15.14 12.02 -11.96
C TYR A 432 -16.30 11.02 -11.88
N PHE A 433 -17.02 10.98 -10.76
CA PHE A 433 -18.09 9.99 -10.58
C PHE A 433 -19.32 10.27 -11.48
N ILE A 434 -19.57 11.53 -11.83
CA ILE A 434 -20.56 11.90 -12.87
C ILE A 434 -20.12 11.30 -14.21
N GLY A 435 -18.84 11.44 -14.56
CA GLY A 435 -18.25 10.83 -15.74
C GLY A 435 -18.36 9.30 -15.76
N VAL A 436 -18.18 8.63 -14.63
CA VAL A 436 -18.39 7.18 -14.50
C VAL A 436 -19.83 6.80 -14.86
N VAL A 437 -20.83 7.55 -14.37
CA VAL A 437 -22.24 7.33 -14.73
C VAL A 437 -22.46 7.49 -16.23
N VAL A 438 -21.90 8.55 -16.84
CA VAL A 438 -21.97 8.76 -18.29
C VAL A 438 -21.34 7.60 -19.06
N LEU A 439 -20.16 7.14 -18.65
CA LEU A 439 -19.48 5.99 -19.27
C LEU A 439 -20.33 4.71 -19.15
N MET A 440 -20.98 4.47 -18.02
CA MET A 440 -21.91 3.36 -17.84
C MET A 440 -23.11 3.41 -18.81
N LEU A 441 -23.55 4.60 -19.22
CA LEU A 441 -24.65 4.74 -20.17
C LEU A 441 -24.22 4.47 -21.62
N VAL A 442 -23.01 4.93 -22.01
CA VAL A 442 -22.61 4.98 -23.43
C VAL A 442 -21.68 3.86 -23.90
N LEU A 443 -20.95 3.19 -22.98
CA LEU A 443 -19.96 2.18 -23.36
C LEU A 443 -20.60 0.81 -23.66
N ARG A 444 -19.83 -0.08 -24.27
CA ARG A 444 -20.22 -1.45 -24.64
C ARG A 444 -20.45 -2.33 -23.38
N PRO A 445 -21.19 -3.45 -23.49
CA PRO A 445 -21.59 -4.25 -22.34
C PRO A 445 -20.43 -4.77 -21.48
N SER A 446 -19.34 -5.27 -22.08
CA SER A 446 -18.17 -5.73 -21.35
C SER A 446 -17.55 -4.62 -20.48
N PHE A 447 -17.47 -3.39 -21.00
CA PHE A 447 -16.94 -2.25 -20.26
C PHE A 447 -17.85 -1.85 -19.09
N LYS A 448 -19.17 -1.90 -19.29
CA LYS A 448 -20.14 -1.67 -18.20
C LYS A 448 -19.97 -2.67 -17.07
N ALA A 449 -19.79 -3.94 -17.41
CA ALA A 449 -19.54 -5.00 -16.44
C ALA A 449 -18.23 -4.77 -15.67
N MET A 450 -17.16 -4.34 -16.38
CA MET A 450 -15.87 -3.99 -15.75
C MET A 450 -16.02 -2.77 -14.83
N ILE A 451 -16.67 -1.69 -15.30
CA ILE A 451 -16.90 -0.48 -14.49
C ILE A 451 -17.71 -0.83 -13.24
N PHE A 452 -18.79 -1.60 -13.37
CA PHE A 452 -19.56 -2.08 -12.22
C PHE A 452 -18.68 -2.81 -11.22
N SER A 453 -17.80 -3.70 -11.68
CA SER A 453 -16.91 -4.47 -10.82
C SER A 453 -15.88 -3.59 -10.11
N PHE A 454 -15.35 -2.59 -10.80
CA PHE A 454 -14.37 -1.65 -10.22
C PHE A 454 -15.02 -0.64 -9.25
N ILE A 455 -16.34 -0.42 -9.30
CA ILE A 455 -17.06 0.43 -8.34
C ILE A 455 -17.32 -0.30 -7.00
N LEU A 456 -17.31 -1.64 -6.95
CA LEU A 456 -17.61 -2.39 -5.73
C LEU A 456 -16.73 -1.99 -4.53
N PRO A 457 -15.41 -1.76 -4.67
CA PRO A 457 -14.61 -1.22 -3.57
C PRO A 457 -15.08 0.16 -3.09
N VAL A 458 -15.62 1.03 -3.96
CA VAL A 458 -16.21 2.32 -3.54
C VAL A 458 -17.43 2.08 -2.68
N ILE A 459 -18.34 1.20 -3.12
CA ILE A 459 -19.53 0.83 -2.35
C ILE A 459 -19.12 0.30 -0.98
N PHE A 460 -18.11 -0.57 -0.94
CA PHE A 460 -17.56 -1.10 0.30
C PHE A 460 -17.04 0.01 1.21
N ALA A 461 -16.26 0.95 0.69
CA ALA A 461 -15.72 2.08 1.45
C ALA A 461 -16.78 2.93 2.14
N PHE A 462 -17.97 3.06 1.50
CA PHE A 462 -19.10 3.86 2.02
C PHE A 462 -20.10 3.06 2.85
N THR A 463 -19.90 1.78 3.05
CA THR A 463 -20.87 0.92 3.75
C THR A 463 -20.28 0.05 4.85
N VAL A 464 -18.97 -0.16 4.86
CA VAL A 464 -18.31 -1.10 5.77
C VAL A 464 -17.09 -0.46 6.41
N SER A 465 -16.93 -0.60 7.73
CA SER A 465 -15.68 -0.31 8.44
C SER A 465 -15.07 -1.60 8.97
N MET A 466 -13.74 -1.72 8.81
CA MET A 466 -12.94 -2.86 9.31
C MET A 466 -11.86 -2.42 10.31
N THR A 467 -11.76 -1.12 10.56
CA THR A 467 -10.77 -0.51 11.46
C THR A 467 -11.43 0.55 12.31
N PRO A 468 -10.89 0.91 13.48
CA PRO A 468 -11.40 2.00 14.29
C PRO A 468 -11.46 3.34 13.52
N ASP A 469 -10.48 3.59 12.67
CA ASP A 469 -10.45 4.79 11.82
C ASP A 469 -11.06 4.50 10.44
N ILE A 470 -12.25 5.09 10.16
CA ILE A 470 -12.93 4.96 8.88
C ILE A 470 -12.15 5.61 7.71
N ALA A 471 -11.27 6.60 7.98
CA ALA A 471 -10.48 7.26 6.96
C ALA A 471 -9.58 6.27 6.19
N VAL A 472 -9.19 5.16 6.82
CA VAL A 472 -8.41 4.06 6.18
C VAL A 472 -9.12 3.49 4.94
N ASN A 473 -10.45 3.60 4.85
CA ASN A 473 -11.22 3.16 3.69
C ASN A 473 -10.93 3.96 2.40
N HIS A 474 -10.25 5.11 2.47
CA HIS A 474 -9.80 5.85 1.29
C HIS A 474 -9.10 4.96 0.25
N LYS A 475 -8.38 3.92 0.71
CA LYS A 475 -7.66 2.96 -0.13
C LYS A 475 -8.57 2.26 -1.13
N TYR A 476 -9.77 1.88 -0.72
CA TYR A 476 -10.74 1.22 -1.61
C TYR A 476 -11.23 2.13 -2.73
N ILE A 477 -11.43 3.42 -2.42
CA ILE A 477 -11.84 4.44 -3.40
C ILE A 477 -10.71 4.66 -4.41
N ILE A 478 -9.46 4.81 -3.93
CA ILE A 478 -8.29 4.98 -4.80
C ILE A 478 -8.09 3.76 -5.71
N ILE A 479 -8.16 2.54 -5.18
CA ILE A 479 -8.02 1.32 -5.98
C ILE A 479 -9.08 1.28 -7.09
N ALA A 480 -10.31 1.63 -6.79
CA ALA A 480 -11.37 1.71 -7.79
C ALA A 480 -11.05 2.74 -8.88
N THR A 481 -10.67 3.96 -8.49
CA THR A 481 -10.37 5.04 -9.46
C THR A 481 -9.20 4.71 -10.38
N ILE A 482 -8.18 4.01 -9.90
CA ILE A 482 -7.06 3.57 -10.73
C ILE A 482 -7.52 2.73 -11.92
N PHE A 483 -8.40 1.75 -11.70
CA PHE A 483 -8.92 0.90 -12.78
C PHE A 483 -10.02 1.58 -13.60
N LEU A 484 -10.82 2.46 -13.01
CA LEU A 484 -11.81 3.26 -13.72
C LEU A 484 -11.16 4.27 -14.69
N ASN A 485 -9.94 4.75 -14.41
CA ASN A 485 -9.17 5.60 -15.30
C ASN A 485 -8.96 5.00 -16.70
N ILE A 486 -8.99 3.66 -16.85
CA ILE A 486 -8.91 2.97 -18.14
C ILE A 486 -10.02 3.42 -19.09
N PHE A 487 -11.23 3.60 -18.57
CA PHE A 487 -12.40 3.95 -19.40
C PHE A 487 -12.45 5.45 -19.72
N PHE A 488 -11.96 6.30 -18.83
CA PHE A 488 -11.75 7.71 -19.14
C PHE A 488 -10.65 7.87 -20.21
N ALA A 489 -9.54 7.16 -20.06
CA ALA A 489 -8.47 7.17 -21.06
C ALA A 489 -8.97 6.66 -22.43
N TYR A 490 -9.79 5.62 -22.45
CA TYR A 490 -10.45 5.14 -23.65
C TYR A 490 -11.33 6.22 -24.30
N ALA A 491 -12.21 6.86 -23.51
CA ALA A 491 -13.09 7.92 -24.01
C ALA A 491 -12.28 9.09 -24.60
N ILE A 492 -11.23 9.55 -23.92
CA ILE A 492 -10.34 10.61 -24.41
C ILE A 492 -9.70 10.24 -25.75
N VAL A 493 -9.18 9.00 -25.86
CA VAL A 493 -8.55 8.53 -27.11
C VAL A 493 -9.58 8.44 -28.24
N ARG A 494 -10.81 7.98 -27.96
CA ARG A 494 -11.91 7.94 -28.95
C ARG A 494 -12.31 9.33 -29.40
N LEU A 495 -12.52 10.27 -28.49
CA LEU A 495 -12.82 11.68 -28.81
C LEU A 495 -11.73 12.32 -29.69
N TRP A 496 -10.47 11.96 -29.46
CA TRP A 496 -9.34 12.49 -30.23
C TRP A 496 -9.20 11.87 -31.61
N LYS A 497 -9.39 10.56 -31.75
CA LYS A 497 -9.09 9.81 -32.98
C LYS A 497 -10.29 9.63 -33.91
N ASP A 498 -11.44 9.26 -33.37
CA ASP A 498 -12.57 8.79 -34.17
C ASP A 498 -13.47 9.96 -34.63
N TRP A 499 -13.46 11.05 -33.91
CA TRP A 499 -14.26 12.22 -34.21
C TRP A 499 -13.34 13.35 -34.75
N HIS A 500 -13.36 13.54 -36.03
CA HIS A 500 -12.38 14.42 -36.74
C HIS A 500 -12.61 15.93 -36.54
N GLY A 501 -13.63 16.34 -35.77
CA GLY A 501 -13.94 17.73 -35.49
C GLY A 501 -13.01 18.39 -34.47
N ILE A 502 -12.76 19.70 -34.64
CA ILE A 502 -12.01 20.49 -33.65
C ILE A 502 -12.71 20.47 -32.27
N LEU A 503 -14.03 20.51 -32.27
CA LEU A 503 -14.85 20.50 -31.04
C LEU A 503 -14.57 19.28 -30.17
N THR A 504 -14.49 18.07 -30.76
CA THR A 504 -14.23 16.83 -30.01
C THR A 504 -12.84 16.77 -29.42
N LYS A 505 -11.84 17.34 -30.12
CA LYS A 505 -10.48 17.49 -29.60
C LYS A 505 -10.45 18.49 -28.43
N CYS A 506 -11.17 19.61 -28.53
CA CYS A 506 -11.31 20.56 -27.42
C CYS A 506 -11.97 19.88 -26.21
N ILE A 507 -13.03 19.09 -26.41
CA ILE A 507 -13.69 18.32 -25.33
C ILE A 507 -12.69 17.34 -24.69
N ALA A 508 -11.90 16.62 -25.48
CA ALA A 508 -10.88 15.70 -24.96
C ALA A 508 -9.82 16.43 -24.11
N VAL A 509 -9.38 17.61 -24.54
CA VAL A 509 -8.41 18.44 -23.77
C VAL A 509 -9.07 18.94 -22.47
N ILE A 510 -10.28 19.47 -22.53
CA ILE A 510 -11.00 19.92 -21.33
C ILE A 510 -11.19 18.76 -20.37
N LEU A 511 -11.62 17.59 -20.86
CA LEU A 511 -11.86 16.42 -20.03
C LEU A 511 -10.58 15.96 -19.31
N ILE A 512 -9.47 15.80 -20.03
CA ILE A 512 -8.22 15.39 -19.40
C ILE A 512 -7.73 16.44 -18.40
N SER A 513 -7.87 17.72 -18.70
CA SER A 513 -7.49 18.81 -17.78
C SER A 513 -8.29 18.75 -16.48
N LEU A 514 -9.62 18.63 -16.57
CA LEU A 514 -10.50 18.52 -15.38
C LEU A 514 -10.22 17.26 -14.55
N LEU A 515 -9.79 16.18 -15.19
CA LEU A 515 -9.47 14.92 -14.52
C LEU A 515 -8.06 14.89 -13.89
N THR A 516 -7.18 15.86 -14.20
CA THR A 516 -5.76 15.74 -13.82
C THR A 516 -5.14 16.99 -13.21
N VAL A 517 -5.71 18.18 -13.43
CA VAL A 517 -5.05 19.46 -13.03
C VAL A 517 -4.78 19.54 -11.54
N THR A 518 -5.73 19.10 -10.69
CA THR A 518 -5.54 19.13 -9.24
C THR A 518 -4.44 18.19 -8.79
N GLY A 519 -4.39 16.98 -9.33
CA GLY A 519 -3.30 16.05 -9.01
C GLY A 519 -1.93 16.52 -9.51
N ALA A 520 -1.87 17.20 -10.67
CA ALA A 520 -0.64 17.84 -11.12
C ALA A 520 -0.18 18.94 -10.15
N TYR A 521 -1.13 19.70 -9.60
CA TYR A 521 -0.84 20.69 -8.57
C TYR A 521 -0.39 20.04 -7.24
N ASP A 522 -0.97 18.88 -6.87
CA ASP A 522 -0.53 18.11 -5.71
C ASP A 522 0.94 17.65 -5.84
N LEU A 523 1.41 17.27 -7.06
CA LEU A 523 2.83 16.96 -7.28
C LEU A 523 3.74 18.16 -7.00
N LEU A 524 3.31 19.37 -7.37
CA LEU A 524 4.02 20.60 -7.04
C LEU A 524 4.02 20.83 -5.52
N THR A 525 2.90 20.56 -4.85
CA THR A 525 2.77 20.67 -3.39
C THR A 525 3.74 19.73 -2.68
N ILE A 526 3.83 18.44 -3.09
CA ILE A 526 4.80 17.48 -2.56
C ILE A 526 6.22 18.01 -2.71
N TYR A 527 6.56 18.47 -3.91
CA TYR A 527 7.89 19.02 -4.18
C TYR A 527 8.22 20.22 -3.27
N ASN A 528 7.28 21.13 -3.06
CA ASN A 528 7.49 22.32 -2.22
C ASN A 528 7.56 21.98 -0.72
N SER A 529 6.69 21.09 -0.25
CA SER A 529 6.60 20.70 1.15
C SER A 529 7.88 19.97 1.59
N ASP A 530 8.34 19.03 0.80
CA ASP A 530 9.44 18.12 1.17
C ASP A 530 10.85 18.74 0.97
N LYS A 531 10.94 19.98 0.49
CA LYS A 531 12.17 20.78 0.59
C LYS A 531 12.66 20.92 2.03
N ASN A 532 11.73 20.91 3.00
CA ASN A 532 11.99 21.05 4.43
C ASN A 532 11.97 19.69 5.13
N ALA A 533 12.59 18.67 4.55
CA ALA A 533 12.67 17.34 5.10
C ALA A 533 13.23 17.33 6.53
N VAL A 534 12.60 16.55 7.42
CA VAL A 534 13.08 16.34 8.78
C VAL A 534 14.30 15.43 8.75
N GLY A 535 15.38 15.83 9.42
CA GLY A 535 16.61 15.04 9.52
C GLY A 535 16.72 14.35 10.88
N ILE A 536 17.04 13.04 10.88
CA ILE A 536 17.28 12.26 12.09
C ILE A 536 18.69 11.71 12.03
N ASP A 537 19.46 11.88 13.11
CA ASP A 537 20.84 11.45 13.23
C ASP A 537 20.91 9.92 13.45
N LEU A 538 21.42 9.18 12.46
CA LEU A 538 21.56 7.74 12.55
C LEU A 538 22.79 7.30 13.36
N ASP A 539 23.75 8.21 13.57
CA ASP A 539 25.03 8.00 14.27
C ASP A 539 25.05 8.71 15.62
N SER A 540 23.90 9.12 16.15
CA SER A 540 23.83 9.73 17.48
C SER A 540 24.27 8.75 18.55
N LYS A 541 24.82 9.27 19.65
CA LYS A 541 25.21 8.46 20.80
C LYS A 541 24.02 7.69 21.37
N LEU A 542 22.82 8.30 21.36
CA LEU A 542 21.59 7.66 21.79
C LEU A 542 21.25 6.45 20.91
N THR A 543 21.22 6.63 19.59
CA THR A 543 20.94 5.54 18.64
C THR A 543 21.97 4.41 18.78
N GLY A 544 23.26 4.75 18.90
CA GLY A 544 24.33 3.77 19.11
C GLY A 544 24.14 2.97 20.40
N TRP A 545 23.92 3.67 21.52
CA TRP A 545 23.73 3.03 22.81
C TRP A 545 22.50 2.10 22.81
N LEU A 546 21.36 2.56 22.26
CA LEU A 546 20.14 1.76 22.16
C LEU A 546 20.34 0.48 21.35
N LYS A 547 21.03 0.57 20.20
CA LYS A 547 21.35 -0.61 19.37
C LYS A 547 22.21 -1.64 20.08
N ASP A 548 23.17 -1.18 20.91
CA ASP A 548 24.16 -2.05 21.54
C ASP A 548 23.66 -2.67 22.84
N ASN A 549 22.70 -2.03 23.53
CA ASN A 549 22.30 -2.41 24.89
C ASN A 549 20.85 -2.91 25.00
N ILE A 550 19.95 -2.55 24.09
CA ILE A 550 18.55 -2.98 24.12
C ILE A 550 18.37 -4.24 23.25
N LYS A 551 17.70 -5.23 23.78
CA LYS A 551 17.40 -6.50 23.09
C LYS A 551 15.97 -6.51 22.55
N GLU A 552 15.69 -7.43 21.64
CA GLU A 552 14.35 -7.63 21.08
C GLU A 552 13.26 -8.01 22.12
N THR A 553 13.68 -8.45 23.31
CA THR A 553 12.78 -8.80 24.44
C THR A 553 12.54 -7.65 25.39
N ASP A 554 13.31 -6.57 25.26
CA ASP A 554 13.19 -5.39 26.13
C ASP A 554 12.04 -4.51 25.69
N LEU A 555 11.33 -3.94 26.67
CA LEU A 555 10.25 -3.01 26.46
C LEU A 555 10.62 -1.65 27.00
N VAL A 556 10.65 -0.65 26.12
CA VAL A 556 11.19 0.69 26.44
C VAL A 556 10.05 1.69 26.51
N LEU A 557 9.87 2.32 27.65
CA LEU A 557 8.95 3.47 27.80
C LEU A 557 9.68 4.73 27.32
N THR A 558 9.07 5.44 26.37
CA THR A 558 9.56 6.72 25.84
C THR A 558 8.46 7.78 25.93
N GLY A 559 8.74 8.99 25.49
CA GLY A 559 7.71 9.94 25.10
C GLY A 559 6.90 9.48 23.89
N GLU A 560 6.05 10.35 23.39
CA GLU A 560 5.30 10.08 22.14
C GLU A 560 6.22 10.26 20.93
N ASP A 561 6.97 9.20 20.64
CA ASP A 561 7.97 9.17 19.58
C ASP A 561 7.38 8.69 18.25
N SER A 562 7.08 9.60 17.35
CA SER A 562 6.64 9.22 16.00
C SER A 562 7.80 8.65 15.17
N MET A 563 8.69 9.50 14.68
CA MET A 563 9.91 9.12 13.98
C MET A 563 11.10 9.82 14.64
N SER A 564 11.93 9.07 15.31
CA SER A 564 12.99 9.56 16.16
C SER A 564 14.21 8.63 16.16
N GLU A 565 15.26 9.01 16.87
CA GLU A 565 16.43 8.18 17.09
C GLU A 565 16.08 6.84 17.75
N THR A 566 15.10 6.83 18.66
CA THR A 566 14.61 5.61 19.31
C THR A 566 13.96 4.64 18.33
N THR A 567 13.13 5.12 17.41
CA THR A 567 12.49 4.27 16.39
C THR A 567 13.51 3.75 15.37
N PHE A 568 14.53 4.53 15.04
CA PHE A 568 15.63 4.07 14.17
C PHE A 568 16.62 3.12 14.86
N ALA A 569 16.58 2.98 16.17
CA ALA A 569 17.31 1.92 16.88
C ALA A 569 16.65 0.54 16.73
N GLY A 570 15.39 0.46 16.24
CA GLY A 570 14.70 -0.80 15.98
C GLY A 570 14.17 -1.50 17.22
N ILE A 571 14.05 -0.80 18.34
CA ILE A 571 13.63 -1.28 19.66
C ILE A 571 12.10 -1.35 19.80
N MET A 572 11.62 -2.10 20.80
CA MET A 572 10.20 -2.21 21.12
C MET A 572 9.79 -1.14 22.12
N LEU A 573 8.91 -0.21 21.69
CA LEU A 573 8.41 0.87 22.50
C LEU A 573 7.14 0.43 23.25
N TYR A 574 6.98 0.84 24.50
CA TYR A 574 5.79 0.52 25.30
C TYR A 574 4.51 1.10 24.69
N ASN A 575 4.52 2.40 24.35
CA ASN A 575 3.43 3.10 23.64
C ASN A 575 4.02 4.34 22.93
N GLY A 576 4.80 4.08 21.85
CA GLY A 576 5.62 5.11 21.24
C GLY A 576 4.82 6.22 20.55
N TRP A 577 3.85 5.85 19.72
CA TRP A 577 2.90 6.82 19.14
C TRP A 577 1.50 6.23 19.16
N PRO A 578 0.61 6.66 20.05
CA PRO A 578 -0.69 6.06 20.28
C PRO A 578 -1.56 5.94 19.03
N TYR A 579 -1.62 6.98 18.19
CA TYR A 579 -2.45 6.98 16.98
C TYR A 579 -2.20 5.77 16.05
N TYR A 580 -0.94 5.40 15.80
CA TYR A 580 -0.64 4.27 14.91
C TYR A 580 -1.05 2.93 15.49
N ALA A 581 -0.83 2.74 16.78
CA ALA A 581 -1.22 1.52 17.46
C ALA A 581 -2.74 1.43 17.58
N TRP A 582 -3.42 2.53 17.94
CA TRP A 582 -4.88 2.61 18.00
C TRP A 582 -5.52 2.28 16.64
N SER A 583 -5.03 2.87 15.57
CA SER A 583 -5.57 2.62 14.21
C SER A 583 -5.41 1.16 13.78
N ALA A 584 -4.44 0.44 14.33
CA ALA A 584 -4.26 -1.01 14.16
C ALA A 584 -5.09 -1.86 15.14
N GLY A 585 -5.83 -1.24 16.07
CA GLY A 585 -6.73 -1.93 17.01
C GLY A 585 -6.08 -2.35 18.33
N TYR A 586 -4.99 -1.70 18.75
CA TYR A 586 -4.41 -1.89 20.08
C TYR A 586 -5.10 -1.01 21.13
N ASP A 587 -5.07 -1.44 22.39
CA ASP A 587 -5.53 -0.65 23.55
C ASP A 587 -4.44 0.34 23.97
N THR A 588 -4.43 1.49 23.34
CA THR A 588 -3.45 2.54 23.61
C THR A 588 -3.83 3.43 24.81
N GLU A 589 -5.11 3.50 25.16
CA GLU A 589 -5.61 4.35 26.24
C GLU A 589 -5.07 3.89 27.61
N THR A 590 -5.14 2.59 27.90
CA THR A 590 -4.58 2.02 29.14
C THR A 590 -3.08 2.30 29.24
N ARG A 591 -2.31 2.07 28.18
CA ARG A 591 -0.86 2.32 28.20
C ARG A 591 -0.50 3.81 28.27
N ALA A 592 -1.29 4.69 27.66
CA ALA A 592 -1.11 6.12 27.80
C ALA A 592 -1.31 6.59 29.24
N HIS A 593 -2.39 6.12 29.90
CA HIS A 593 -2.65 6.41 31.30
C HIS A 593 -1.50 5.92 32.20
N ASN A 594 -1.01 4.71 32.00
CA ASN A 594 0.12 4.17 32.74
C ASN A 594 1.41 4.99 32.52
N ALA A 595 1.70 5.40 31.28
CA ALA A 595 2.85 6.25 30.96
C ALA A 595 2.78 7.61 31.67
N ILE A 596 1.61 8.27 31.64
CA ILE A 596 1.36 9.54 32.36
C ILE A 596 1.61 9.33 33.86
N THR A 597 1.14 8.24 34.44
CA THR A 597 1.34 7.93 35.86
C THR A 597 2.81 7.70 36.19
N ILE A 598 3.53 6.91 35.37
CA ILE A 598 4.97 6.65 35.59
C ILE A 598 5.81 7.92 35.53
N TYR A 599 5.51 8.83 34.60
CA TYR A 599 6.27 10.09 34.46
C TYR A 599 5.79 11.21 35.41
N GLY A 600 4.56 11.12 35.96
CA GLY A 600 3.94 12.22 36.70
C GLY A 600 3.69 11.97 38.19
N SER A 601 3.64 10.71 38.65
CA SER A 601 3.34 10.39 40.05
C SER A 601 4.54 10.66 40.97
N ASP A 602 4.25 11.16 42.17
CA ASP A 602 5.22 11.25 43.28
C ASP A 602 5.25 9.96 44.13
N ASN A 603 4.38 8.98 43.84
CA ASN A 603 4.27 7.73 44.59
C ASN A 603 5.20 6.64 44.01
N LYS A 604 6.28 6.34 44.73
CA LYS A 604 7.28 5.33 44.33
C LYS A 604 6.70 3.93 44.13
N GLU A 605 5.87 3.49 45.06
CA GLU A 605 5.28 2.13 45.05
C GLU A 605 4.35 1.95 43.84
N GLU A 606 3.61 2.99 43.48
CA GLU A 606 2.74 2.99 42.30
C GLU A 606 3.56 2.86 41.01
N ILE A 607 4.65 3.63 40.88
CA ILE A 607 5.54 3.57 39.70
C ILE A 607 6.19 2.20 39.61
N GLU A 608 6.78 1.67 40.70
CA GLU A 608 7.42 0.34 40.73
C GLU A 608 6.43 -0.78 40.34
N ASN A 609 5.22 -0.73 40.87
CA ASN A 609 4.18 -1.71 40.54
C ASN A 609 3.78 -1.63 39.07
N LEU A 610 3.54 -0.45 38.50
CA LEU A 610 3.20 -0.29 37.09
C LEU A 610 4.33 -0.77 36.18
N VAL A 611 5.56 -0.32 36.41
CA VAL A 611 6.72 -0.73 35.64
C VAL A 611 6.89 -2.25 35.64
N LYS A 612 6.74 -2.88 36.79
CA LYS A 612 6.83 -4.34 36.94
C LYS A 612 5.67 -5.08 36.27
N CYS A 613 4.42 -4.62 36.48
CA CYS A 613 3.24 -5.27 35.89
C CYS A 613 3.24 -5.19 34.36
N GLU A 614 3.69 -4.07 33.81
CA GLU A 614 3.75 -3.85 32.35
C GLU A 614 5.02 -4.43 31.72
N GLY A 615 5.99 -4.88 32.53
CA GLY A 615 7.24 -5.48 32.04
C GLY A 615 8.17 -4.45 31.35
N ILE A 616 8.10 -3.19 31.74
CA ILE A 616 8.97 -2.13 31.20
C ILE A 616 10.39 -2.34 31.72
N THR A 617 11.36 -2.48 30.82
CA THR A 617 12.77 -2.77 31.17
C THR A 617 13.66 -1.53 31.15
N TYR A 618 13.26 -0.51 30.40
CA TYR A 618 13.95 0.78 30.33
C TYR A 618 12.98 1.93 30.24
N ILE A 619 13.35 3.07 30.82
CA ILE A 619 12.61 4.33 30.75
C ILE A 619 13.52 5.39 30.16
N VAL A 620 13.12 6.00 29.05
CA VAL A 620 13.81 7.12 28.40
C VAL A 620 13.13 8.41 28.83
N TYR A 621 13.90 9.35 29.34
CA TYR A 621 13.41 10.68 29.69
C TYR A 621 14.22 11.74 28.94
N THR A 622 13.55 12.75 28.42
CA THR A 622 14.16 13.93 27.80
C THR A 622 13.66 15.18 28.51
N ASP A 623 14.58 16.09 28.85
CA ASP A 623 14.23 17.32 29.55
C ASP A 623 13.12 18.10 28.83
N GLY A 624 12.07 18.42 29.57
CA GLY A 624 10.92 19.18 29.06
C GLY A 624 9.94 18.37 28.20
N MET A 625 10.10 17.03 28.13
CA MET A 625 9.12 16.20 27.40
C MET A 625 7.73 16.22 28.05
N THR A 626 6.72 16.01 27.23
CA THR A 626 5.33 15.79 27.64
C THR A 626 4.85 14.44 27.14
N TYR A 627 3.80 13.92 27.75
CA TYR A 627 3.05 12.77 27.29
C TYR A 627 1.55 13.12 27.30
N GLU A 628 0.88 13.10 26.14
CA GLU A 628 -0.50 13.62 25.96
C GLU A 628 -0.69 14.97 26.66
N ASP A 629 0.19 15.93 26.35
CA ASP A 629 0.24 17.27 26.94
C ASP A 629 0.52 17.32 28.46
N ASN A 630 0.67 16.19 29.15
CA ASN A 630 1.05 16.15 30.56
C ASN A 630 2.56 16.31 30.71
N PRO A 631 3.05 17.22 31.57
CA PRO A 631 4.47 17.38 31.83
C PRO A 631 5.08 16.14 32.45
N CYS A 632 6.17 15.65 31.89
CA CYS A 632 6.91 14.51 32.42
C CYS A 632 8.04 14.93 33.35
N SER A 633 8.37 14.08 34.33
CA SER A 633 9.45 14.28 35.27
C SER A 633 10.18 12.98 35.58
N ASP A 634 11.51 13.04 35.67
CA ASP A 634 12.31 11.91 36.13
C ASP A 634 12.66 11.96 37.63
N LYS A 635 12.09 12.94 38.39
CA LYS A 635 12.43 13.19 39.80
C LYS A 635 12.30 11.96 40.70
N VAL A 636 11.26 11.14 40.49
CA VAL A 636 11.02 9.91 41.26
C VAL A 636 11.75 8.75 40.59
N ILE A 637 11.74 8.67 39.26
CA ILE A 637 12.36 7.61 38.47
C ILE A 637 13.85 7.45 38.82
N LYS A 638 14.60 8.54 38.91
CA LYS A 638 16.02 8.55 39.29
C LYS A 638 16.31 8.14 40.74
N GLN A 639 15.29 8.06 41.58
CA GLN A 639 15.43 7.55 42.95
C GLN A 639 15.13 6.04 43.03
N LEU A 640 14.48 5.48 42.00
CA LEU A 640 14.06 4.09 41.94
C LEU A 640 15.02 3.25 41.09
N TYR A 641 15.58 3.86 40.01
CA TYR A 641 16.29 3.14 38.98
C TYR A 641 17.65 3.77 38.65
N ASP A 642 18.61 2.94 38.25
CA ASP A 642 19.95 3.38 37.87
C ASP A 642 19.92 4.07 36.49
N CYS A 643 20.53 5.24 36.40
CA CYS A 643 20.78 5.90 35.12
C CYS A 643 21.94 5.20 34.41
N VAL A 644 21.65 4.53 33.28
CA VAL A 644 22.61 3.74 32.51
C VAL A 644 23.14 4.47 31.28
N PHE A 645 22.50 5.56 30.90
CA PHE A 645 22.92 6.46 29.81
C PHE A 645 22.49 7.90 30.10
N GLU A 646 23.40 8.85 29.82
CA GLU A 646 23.12 10.27 29.89
C GLU A 646 23.90 10.99 28.78
N ASP A 647 23.19 11.75 27.95
CA ASP A 647 23.79 12.63 26.93
C ASP A 647 22.91 13.89 26.76
N GLY A 648 23.43 15.03 27.22
CA GLY A 648 22.71 16.29 27.17
C GLY A 648 21.39 16.26 27.97
N SER A 649 20.26 16.39 27.26
CA SER A 649 18.92 16.38 27.87
C SER A 649 18.31 14.97 28.00
N VAL A 650 18.94 13.94 27.46
CA VAL A 650 18.40 12.58 27.42
C VAL A 650 19.02 11.70 28.48
N ARG A 651 18.21 11.00 29.24
CA ARG A 651 18.59 9.99 30.25
C ARG A 651 17.83 8.69 30.03
N ILE A 652 18.50 7.57 30.26
CA ILE A 652 17.89 6.24 30.22
C ILE A 652 18.10 5.57 31.58
N TYR A 653 17.00 5.11 32.14
CA TYR A 653 16.95 4.38 33.41
C TYR A 653 16.67 2.91 33.18
N LYS A 654 17.44 2.03 33.82
CA LYS A 654 17.23 0.58 33.74
C LYS A 654 16.39 0.13 34.95
N THR A 655 15.29 -0.57 34.68
CA THR A 655 14.30 -0.93 35.69
C THR A 655 14.51 -2.34 36.27
N VAL A 656 15.27 -3.21 35.61
CA VAL A 656 15.54 -4.60 36.01
C VAL A 656 17.04 -4.89 36.05
#